data_494e21cc475e0993e3f5b9f6f22f764e
#
_entry.id   494e21cc475e0993e3f5b9f6f22f764e
#
_cell.length_a   1.000
_cell.length_b   1.000
_cell.length_c   1.000
_cell.angle_alpha   90.00
_cell.angle_beta   90.00
_cell.angle_gamma   90.00
#
_symmetry.space_group_name_H-M   'P 1'
#
loop_
_entity.id
_entity.type
_entity.pdbx_description
1 polymer ?
#
loop_
_entity_poly.entity_id
_entity_poly.type
_entity_poly.pdbx_seq_one_letter_code
_entity_poly.pdbx_strand_id
1 'polypeptide(L)'
;MLIRTKGRRNRLLEIALIGASLVGGALAVDVLETIGFSSCENGDGTKPSVSVQRADIRYNNDNKTVTFDVAGTSNVVQNVTAIIDVTAYGQNIYSNTFDPCEKATFVEQLCPVPAGRFSARGEQAIPKEYADLVPSIAFQIPDIAAMATLQLKSKDSGEKVACIQSQVSNGKTASVPAVSYVAVGIAGVALVMSGVSAAGAAFAGGSAAAGGSAGGMGTISPSFVEVFGWFQGMAMNGMLSVNYPTVYRSFSKNFGFSTGLVPWNQLQMSIDSFRGATGGNLTNNNVEFLRNATLVFPDGSSDTLQPSVKRALGQFAAIMARQIETSVNDTAAGDAAPPAGDPESIRVAVSGIQAYVQELSIPSANTFMTVLLIVAIVIAAIAVGILLVKVILEFWALFGSFPKALAGFRKHYWGSIARAITNLILLLYGIWVLYCIFQFTHGDSWAAKTLAGITLFLFTAILAFFSWKIWRTAHTLKSMQGDIGGLYDDKSIWVKYSLFYESYRRNYWWIFVPTIVYMFAKGTCLAAADGHGMVQTIAQLIIEGIMLILLLWSRPYERRSGNVINIIIQVVRVLSVVCILVFVEEFGIAQTTQTVTGVVLIAVQSALTGILAILLIWNAGIACCKQNPHVKRRKEMGKSF
;
A
#
# COMPACT_ATOMS: atom_id res chain seq x y z
N MET A 1 51.51 13.16 -2.24
CA MET A 1 50.55 12.07 -2.07
C MET A 1 49.15 12.65 -1.73
N LEU A 2 48.67 13.61 -2.56
CA LEU A 2 47.48 14.42 -2.28
C LEU A 2 46.56 14.64 -3.51
N ILE A 3 46.59 13.73 -4.54
CA ILE A 3 45.82 13.92 -5.80
C ILE A 3 44.75 12.82 -6.02
N ARG A 4 44.52 11.89 -5.08
CA ARG A 4 43.60 10.74 -5.33
C ARG A 4 42.22 10.81 -4.68
N THR A 5 41.88 11.87 -3.95
CA THR A 5 40.59 11.99 -3.23
C THR A 5 39.53 12.88 -3.93
N LYS A 6 39.93 13.68 -4.92
CA LYS A 6 39.00 14.62 -5.59
C LYS A 6 38.10 13.95 -6.65
N GLY A 7 38.53 12.84 -7.26
CA GLY A 7 37.76 12.14 -8.31
C GLY A 7 36.59 11.30 -7.79
N ARG A 8 36.60 10.88 -6.51
CA ARG A 8 35.52 10.03 -5.96
C ARG A 8 34.33 10.85 -5.45
N ARG A 9 34.57 12.09 -5.05
CA ARG A 9 33.52 13.01 -4.56
C ARG A 9 32.65 13.56 -5.70
N ASN A 10 33.24 13.75 -6.89
CA ASN A 10 32.50 14.19 -8.07
C ASN A 10 31.59 13.12 -8.66
N ARG A 11 32.01 11.84 -8.63
CA ARG A 11 31.15 10.74 -9.11
C ARG A 11 29.92 10.47 -8.23
N LEU A 12 30.02 10.70 -6.93
CA LEU A 12 28.85 10.59 -6.03
C LEU A 12 27.87 11.75 -6.22
N LEU A 13 28.38 12.95 -6.56
CA LEU A 13 27.55 14.11 -6.90
C LEU A 13 26.89 13.93 -8.29
N GLU A 14 27.59 13.34 -9.24
CA GLU A 14 27.02 13.00 -10.57
C GLU A 14 25.92 11.93 -10.45
N ILE A 15 26.10 10.90 -9.62
CA ILE A 15 25.07 9.87 -9.37
C ILE A 15 23.86 10.47 -8.62
N ALA A 16 24.07 11.41 -7.70
CA ALA A 16 23.00 12.14 -7.02
C ALA A 16 22.25 13.10 -7.96
N LEU A 17 22.95 13.74 -8.90
CA LEU A 17 22.37 14.61 -9.93
C LEU A 17 21.62 13.81 -11.00
N ILE A 18 22.09 12.61 -11.38
CA ILE A 18 21.38 11.71 -12.30
C ILE A 18 20.12 11.15 -11.61
N GLY A 19 20.15 10.88 -10.31
CA GLY A 19 18.96 10.50 -9.54
C GLY A 19 17.91 11.61 -9.44
N ALA A 20 18.33 12.87 -9.43
CA ALA A 20 17.43 14.02 -9.38
C ALA A 20 16.84 14.40 -10.76
N SER A 21 17.51 14.05 -11.86
CA SER A 21 17.03 14.34 -13.22
C SER A 21 16.05 13.28 -13.77
N LEU A 22 15.85 12.15 -13.09
CA LEU A 22 14.84 11.16 -13.44
C LEU A 22 13.42 11.51 -12.95
N VAL A 23 13.27 12.61 -12.21
CA VAL A 23 11.96 13.28 -12.02
C VAL A 23 11.79 14.27 -13.18
N GLY A 24 11.78 13.77 -14.39
CA GLY A 24 11.37 14.50 -15.58
C GLY A 24 9.90 14.83 -15.41
N GLY A 25 9.62 16.09 -15.02
CA GLY A 25 8.28 16.64 -15.13
C GLY A 25 7.87 16.57 -16.59
N ALA A 26 7.06 15.59 -16.97
CA ALA A 26 6.21 15.75 -18.13
C ALA A 26 5.45 17.06 -17.87
N LEU A 27 5.48 17.99 -18.81
CA LEU A 27 4.61 19.15 -18.83
C LEU A 27 3.18 18.60 -18.91
N ALA A 28 2.61 18.31 -17.75
CA ALA A 28 1.24 17.84 -17.65
C ALA A 28 0.37 19.06 -17.96
N VAL A 29 -0.38 18.99 -19.03
CA VAL A 29 -1.44 19.94 -19.35
C VAL A 29 -2.40 19.94 -18.15
N ASP A 30 -2.75 21.10 -17.63
CA ASP A 30 -3.68 21.25 -16.51
C ASP A 30 -5.11 20.95 -16.98
N VAL A 31 -5.49 19.68 -16.90
CA VAL A 31 -6.79 19.16 -17.37
C VAL A 31 -7.54 18.53 -16.20
N LEU A 32 -8.84 18.79 -16.14
CA LEU A 32 -9.79 18.06 -15.32
C LEU A 32 -10.72 17.24 -16.22
N GLU A 33 -10.88 15.97 -15.92
CA GLU A 33 -11.75 15.08 -16.70
C GLU A 33 -12.69 14.29 -15.78
N THR A 34 -13.89 13.97 -16.28
CA THR A 34 -14.83 13.11 -15.56
C THR A 34 -14.46 11.66 -15.77
N ILE A 35 -14.49 10.88 -14.67
CA ILE A 35 -14.23 9.44 -14.70
C ILE A 35 -15.49 8.69 -14.33
N GLY A 36 -16.06 7.98 -15.30
CA GLY A 36 -17.29 7.26 -15.14
C GLY A 36 -18.46 8.19 -14.80
N PHE A 37 -19.66 7.68 -14.74
CA PHE A 37 -20.82 8.41 -14.26
C PHE A 37 -21.80 7.48 -13.55
N SER A 38 -22.62 8.04 -12.69
CA SER A 38 -23.73 7.37 -12.04
C SER A 38 -25.01 8.16 -12.20
N SER A 39 -26.12 7.48 -12.30
CA SER A 39 -27.41 8.11 -12.19
C SER A 39 -27.62 8.57 -10.73
N CYS A 40 -28.02 9.82 -10.52
CA CYS A 40 -28.45 10.25 -9.18
C CYS A 40 -29.80 9.59 -8.89
N GLU A 41 -29.96 8.93 -7.76
CA GLU A 41 -31.24 8.39 -7.35
C GLU A 41 -32.24 9.54 -7.14
N ASN A 42 -33.35 9.49 -7.90
CA ASN A 42 -34.50 10.31 -7.58
C ASN A 42 -35.18 9.66 -6.37
N GLY A 43 -35.21 10.37 -5.24
CA GLY A 43 -35.86 9.89 -4.02
C GLY A 43 -37.34 9.52 -4.15
N ASP A 44 -37.95 9.77 -5.30
CA ASP A 44 -39.37 9.54 -5.59
C ASP A 44 -39.64 8.25 -6.41
N GLY A 45 -38.63 7.44 -6.70
CA GLY A 45 -38.83 6.16 -7.43
C GLY A 45 -39.31 6.32 -8.88
N THR A 46 -39.41 7.52 -9.43
CA THR A 46 -39.81 7.79 -10.81
C THR A 46 -38.68 7.48 -11.78
N LYS A 47 -38.95 6.66 -12.81
CA LYS A 47 -37.97 6.37 -13.87
C LYS A 47 -37.69 7.66 -14.65
N PRO A 48 -36.42 8.03 -14.84
CA PRO A 48 -36.05 9.21 -15.61
C PRO A 48 -36.53 9.08 -17.06
N SER A 49 -37.07 10.14 -17.64
CA SER A 49 -37.54 10.14 -19.05
C SER A 49 -36.37 10.16 -20.04
N VAL A 50 -35.17 10.59 -19.57
CA VAL A 50 -33.92 10.57 -20.33
C VAL A 50 -32.93 9.66 -19.61
N SER A 51 -32.45 8.65 -20.33
CA SER A 51 -31.39 7.72 -19.86
C SER A 51 -30.08 8.11 -20.53
N VAL A 52 -29.09 8.52 -19.72
CA VAL A 52 -27.74 8.86 -20.20
C VAL A 52 -26.90 7.58 -20.26
N GLN A 53 -26.27 7.33 -21.40
CA GLN A 53 -25.43 6.15 -21.65
C GLN A 53 -23.94 6.47 -21.65
N ARG A 54 -23.58 7.73 -21.97
CA ARG A 54 -22.21 8.25 -21.96
C ARG A 54 -22.22 9.70 -21.55
N ALA A 55 -21.26 10.09 -20.72
CA ALA A 55 -21.07 11.47 -20.30
C ALA A 55 -19.59 11.71 -19.96
N ASP A 56 -18.82 12.10 -20.96
CA ASP A 56 -17.41 12.44 -20.81
C ASP A 56 -17.27 13.96 -20.92
N ILE A 57 -16.80 14.59 -19.85
CA ILE A 57 -16.58 16.05 -19.79
C ILE A 57 -15.10 16.29 -19.45
N ARG A 58 -14.45 17.17 -20.18
CA ARG A 58 -13.05 17.51 -20.01
C ARG A 58 -12.85 19.01 -20.02
N TYR A 59 -12.28 19.55 -18.96
CA TYR A 59 -11.90 20.95 -18.85
C TYR A 59 -10.40 21.11 -19.03
N ASN A 60 -10.01 21.94 -19.98
CA ASN A 60 -8.61 22.32 -20.20
C ASN A 60 -8.39 23.75 -19.67
N ASN A 61 -7.52 23.86 -18.66
CA ASN A 61 -7.22 25.13 -18.01
C ASN A 61 -6.37 26.07 -18.85
N ASP A 62 -5.57 25.56 -19.80
CA ASP A 62 -4.70 26.39 -20.63
C ASP A 62 -5.51 27.18 -21.67
N ASN A 63 -6.47 26.51 -22.31
CA ASN A 63 -7.34 27.08 -23.33
C ASN A 63 -8.66 27.62 -22.77
N LYS A 64 -8.97 27.38 -21.50
CA LYS A 64 -10.26 27.70 -20.86
C LYS A 64 -11.45 27.11 -21.62
N THR A 65 -11.32 25.86 -22.11
CA THR A 65 -12.35 25.19 -22.90
C THR A 65 -12.84 23.94 -22.17
N VAL A 66 -14.15 23.67 -22.28
CA VAL A 66 -14.75 22.40 -21.88
C VAL A 66 -15.14 21.66 -23.14
N THR A 67 -14.64 20.44 -23.28
CA THR A 67 -15.12 19.48 -24.26
C THR A 67 -16.08 18.50 -23.59
N PHE A 68 -17.18 18.20 -24.23
CA PHE A 68 -18.16 17.25 -23.72
C PHE A 68 -18.59 16.26 -24.82
N ASP A 69 -18.84 15.02 -24.41
CA ASP A 69 -19.40 13.96 -25.25
C ASP A 69 -20.47 13.23 -24.42
N VAL A 70 -21.73 13.55 -24.68
CA VAL A 70 -22.88 13.01 -23.97
C VAL A 70 -23.75 12.24 -24.95
N ALA A 71 -24.14 11.02 -24.61
CA ALA A 71 -25.07 10.21 -25.40
C ALA A 71 -26.12 9.60 -24.48
N GLY A 72 -27.33 9.48 -25.00
CA GLY A 72 -28.44 8.94 -24.23
C GLY A 72 -29.65 8.57 -25.07
N THR A 73 -30.75 8.20 -24.41
CA THR A 73 -32.05 7.93 -25.00
C THR A 73 -33.10 8.72 -24.25
N SER A 74 -34.02 9.35 -25.00
CA SER A 74 -35.20 10.02 -24.46
C SER A 74 -36.46 9.38 -24.97
N ASN A 75 -37.46 9.26 -24.11
CA ASN A 75 -38.76 8.71 -24.50
C ASN A 75 -39.67 9.74 -25.18
N VAL A 76 -39.38 11.03 -25.00
CA VAL A 76 -40.23 12.14 -25.46
C VAL A 76 -39.35 13.27 -25.99
N VAL A 77 -39.85 14.00 -26.99
CA VAL A 77 -39.24 15.28 -27.41
C VAL A 77 -39.54 16.34 -26.37
N GLN A 78 -38.50 16.98 -25.81
CA GLN A 78 -38.67 17.96 -24.75
C GLN A 78 -37.54 19.00 -24.73
N ASN A 79 -37.91 20.23 -24.31
CA ASN A 79 -36.96 21.27 -24.04
C ASN A 79 -36.45 21.09 -22.58
N VAL A 80 -35.14 21.17 -22.39
CA VAL A 80 -34.53 20.97 -21.09
C VAL A 80 -33.72 22.19 -20.66
N THR A 81 -33.61 22.36 -19.37
CA THR A 81 -32.66 23.25 -18.71
C THR A 81 -31.64 22.37 -17.99
N ALA A 82 -30.37 22.67 -18.17
CA ALA A 82 -29.27 21.94 -17.56
C ALA A 82 -28.73 22.69 -16.34
N ILE A 83 -28.58 22.00 -15.22
CA ILE A 83 -27.96 22.50 -13.99
C ILE A 83 -26.69 21.70 -13.77
N ILE A 84 -25.57 22.39 -13.68
CA ILE A 84 -24.26 21.79 -13.34
C ILE A 84 -23.88 22.25 -11.94
N ASP A 85 -23.72 21.29 -11.06
CA ASP A 85 -23.19 21.50 -9.71
C ASP A 85 -21.85 20.78 -9.60
N VAL A 86 -20.79 21.51 -9.24
CA VAL A 86 -19.48 20.92 -8.97
C VAL A 86 -19.18 21.06 -7.50
N THR A 87 -19.05 19.93 -6.82
CA THR A 87 -18.64 19.87 -5.43
C THR A 87 -17.19 19.39 -5.34
N ALA A 88 -16.40 20.02 -4.49
CA ALA A 88 -15.09 19.50 -4.16
C ALA A 88 -14.90 19.52 -2.64
N TYR A 89 -14.38 18.41 -2.12
CA TYR A 89 -14.20 18.21 -0.68
C TYR A 89 -15.49 18.46 0.13
N GLY A 90 -16.66 18.09 -0.44
CA GLY A 90 -17.96 18.26 0.19
C GLY A 90 -18.53 19.67 0.19
N GLN A 91 -17.86 20.63 -0.46
CA GLN A 91 -18.36 21.99 -0.63
C GLN A 91 -18.77 22.25 -2.08
N ASN A 92 -19.91 22.92 -2.28
CA ASN A 92 -20.29 23.36 -3.61
C ASN A 92 -19.39 24.53 -4.04
N ILE A 93 -18.56 24.27 -5.06
CA ILE A 93 -17.61 25.27 -5.61
C ILE A 93 -18.22 26.00 -6.78
N TYR A 94 -19.05 25.33 -7.56
CA TYR A 94 -19.66 25.88 -8.75
C TYR A 94 -21.08 25.35 -8.91
N SER A 95 -22.02 26.23 -9.14
CA SER A 95 -23.39 25.90 -9.49
C SER A 95 -23.85 26.86 -10.58
N ASN A 96 -24.25 26.33 -11.71
CA ASN A 96 -24.75 27.14 -12.80
C ASN A 96 -25.90 26.43 -13.52
N THR A 97 -26.86 27.24 -13.95
CA THR A 97 -28.02 26.79 -14.73
C THR A 97 -27.91 27.40 -16.12
N PHE A 98 -27.96 26.59 -17.14
CA PHE A 98 -27.91 27.04 -18.51
C PHE A 98 -29.00 26.40 -19.38
N ASP A 99 -29.37 27.12 -20.41
CA ASP A 99 -30.35 26.70 -21.40
C ASP A 99 -29.62 26.25 -22.66
N PRO A 100 -29.68 24.97 -23.06
CA PRO A 100 -29.07 24.49 -24.30
C PRO A 100 -29.65 25.13 -25.57
N CYS A 101 -30.75 25.84 -25.49
CA CYS A 101 -31.40 26.53 -26.61
C CYS A 101 -31.05 28.03 -26.69
N GLU A 102 -30.32 28.56 -25.74
CA GLU A 102 -29.89 29.98 -25.76
C GLU A 102 -28.66 30.18 -26.68
N LYS A 103 -28.58 31.30 -27.38
CA LYS A 103 -27.51 31.56 -28.35
C LYS A 103 -26.10 31.43 -27.79
N ALA A 104 -25.89 31.73 -26.51
CA ALA A 104 -24.59 31.68 -25.82
C ALA A 104 -24.19 30.23 -25.43
N THR A 105 -25.15 29.34 -25.26
CA THR A 105 -24.96 27.97 -24.78
C THR A 105 -25.61 26.93 -25.68
N PHE A 106 -25.79 27.29 -26.97
CA PHE A 106 -26.54 26.50 -27.93
C PHE A 106 -25.89 25.14 -28.20
N VAL A 107 -26.64 24.09 -27.95
CA VAL A 107 -26.28 22.70 -28.27
C VAL A 107 -27.41 22.11 -29.13
N GLU A 108 -27.17 21.99 -30.42
CA GLU A 108 -28.19 21.58 -31.41
C GLU A 108 -28.91 20.29 -31.05
N GLN A 109 -28.20 19.30 -30.51
CA GLN A 109 -28.74 17.97 -30.18
C GLN A 109 -29.55 17.94 -28.88
N LEU A 110 -29.50 19.00 -28.08
CA LEU A 110 -30.26 19.15 -26.83
C LEU A 110 -31.35 20.22 -26.93
N CYS A 111 -31.57 20.81 -28.12
CA CYS A 111 -32.53 21.87 -28.34
C CYS A 111 -33.44 21.61 -29.55
N PRO A 112 -34.56 20.91 -29.38
CA PRO A 112 -35.02 20.10 -28.23
C PRO A 112 -34.31 18.74 -28.18
N VAL A 113 -34.30 18.09 -27.00
CA VAL A 113 -33.86 16.69 -26.87
C VAL A 113 -34.79 15.83 -27.70
N PRO A 114 -34.31 15.07 -28.71
CA PRO A 114 -35.18 14.28 -29.59
C PRO A 114 -35.70 13.03 -28.87
N ALA A 115 -36.86 12.52 -29.33
CA ALA A 115 -37.32 11.19 -28.94
C ALA A 115 -36.42 10.13 -29.59
N GLY A 116 -35.95 9.15 -28.84
CA GLY A 116 -35.02 8.13 -29.31
C GLY A 116 -33.59 8.35 -28.83
N ARG A 117 -32.63 7.88 -29.61
CA ARG A 117 -31.20 8.02 -29.28
C ARG A 117 -30.71 9.40 -29.70
N PHE A 118 -29.90 10.01 -28.83
CA PHE A 118 -29.22 11.26 -29.14
C PHE A 118 -27.73 11.20 -28.72
N SER A 119 -26.91 11.97 -29.40
CA SER A 119 -25.49 12.15 -29.03
C SER A 119 -25.15 13.60 -29.27
N ALA A 120 -24.65 14.26 -28.24
CA ALA A 120 -24.20 15.65 -28.28
C ALA A 120 -22.70 15.69 -28.01
N ARG A 121 -21.95 16.25 -28.94
CA ARG A 121 -20.51 16.44 -28.80
C ARG A 121 -20.19 17.87 -29.14
N GLY A 122 -19.38 18.53 -28.29
CA GLY A 122 -19.03 19.91 -28.54
C GLY A 122 -17.83 20.37 -27.72
N GLU A 123 -17.36 21.54 -28.06
CA GLU A 123 -16.35 22.30 -27.33
C GLU A 123 -16.90 23.68 -27.04
N GLN A 124 -16.85 24.09 -25.77
CA GLN A 124 -17.35 25.37 -25.31
C GLN A 124 -16.25 26.12 -24.58
N ALA A 125 -15.98 27.34 -25.01
CA ALA A 125 -15.11 28.26 -24.28
C ALA A 125 -15.81 28.75 -23.00
N ILE A 126 -15.11 28.68 -21.86
CA ILE A 126 -15.62 29.19 -20.61
C ILE A 126 -15.20 30.65 -20.42
N PRO A 127 -16.13 31.57 -20.11
CA PRO A 127 -15.78 32.95 -19.75
C PRO A 127 -14.77 32.98 -18.60
N LYS A 128 -13.86 33.93 -18.62
CA LYS A 128 -12.79 34.06 -17.60
C LYS A 128 -13.33 34.15 -16.18
N GLU A 129 -14.46 34.76 -15.99
CA GLU A 129 -15.13 34.89 -14.69
C GLU A 129 -15.42 33.56 -14.04
N TYR A 130 -15.76 32.53 -14.81
CA TYR A 130 -16.00 31.16 -14.32
C TYR A 130 -14.72 30.33 -14.29
N ALA A 131 -13.82 30.55 -15.24
CA ALA A 131 -12.55 29.83 -15.29
C ALA A 131 -11.64 30.17 -14.09
N ASP A 132 -11.72 31.41 -13.60
CA ASP A 132 -10.94 31.89 -12.45
C ASP A 132 -11.49 31.37 -11.10
N LEU A 133 -12.70 30.78 -11.08
CA LEU A 133 -13.26 30.12 -9.90
C LEU A 133 -12.64 28.73 -9.65
N VAL A 134 -12.02 28.11 -10.66
CA VAL A 134 -11.34 26.84 -10.49
C VAL A 134 -9.98 27.06 -9.82
N PRO A 135 -9.79 26.64 -8.56
CA PRO A 135 -8.55 26.89 -7.85
C PRO A 135 -7.38 26.14 -8.53
N SER A 136 -6.25 26.80 -8.72
CA SER A 136 -5.03 26.17 -9.28
C SER A 136 -4.58 24.92 -8.52
N ILE A 137 -4.92 24.83 -7.24
CA ILE A 137 -4.65 23.68 -6.38
C ILE A 137 -5.36 22.41 -6.86
N ALA A 138 -6.51 22.53 -7.54
CA ALA A 138 -7.23 21.38 -8.11
C ALA A 138 -6.43 20.65 -9.18
N PHE A 139 -5.50 21.33 -9.86
CA PHE A 139 -4.63 20.72 -10.85
C PHE A 139 -3.34 20.14 -10.26
N GLN A 140 -3.03 20.43 -9.00
CA GLN A 140 -1.76 20.10 -8.37
C GLN A 140 -1.88 18.94 -7.35
N ILE A 141 -2.99 18.89 -6.62
CA ILE A 141 -3.21 17.83 -5.61
C ILE A 141 -3.57 16.52 -6.32
N PRO A 142 -2.84 15.42 -6.06
CA PRO A 142 -3.22 14.12 -6.58
C PRO A 142 -4.52 13.62 -5.94
N ASP A 143 -5.28 12.79 -6.67
CA ASP A 143 -6.53 12.15 -6.22
C ASP A 143 -7.53 13.17 -5.64
N ILE A 144 -7.87 14.19 -6.42
CA ILE A 144 -8.84 15.21 -5.98
C ILE A 144 -10.20 14.58 -5.70
N ALA A 145 -10.80 14.94 -4.57
CA ALA A 145 -12.16 14.56 -4.21
C ALA A 145 -13.14 15.61 -4.74
N ALA A 146 -13.44 15.55 -6.03
CA ALA A 146 -14.40 16.44 -6.68
C ALA A 146 -15.43 15.65 -7.48
N MET A 147 -16.67 16.14 -7.51
CA MET A 147 -17.80 15.51 -8.14
C MET A 147 -18.60 16.54 -8.94
N ALA A 148 -18.87 16.21 -10.19
CA ALA A 148 -19.74 17.01 -11.05
C ALA A 148 -21.10 16.33 -11.15
N THR A 149 -22.16 17.06 -10.85
CA THR A 149 -23.54 16.60 -10.99
C THR A 149 -24.21 17.40 -12.10
N LEU A 150 -24.71 16.72 -13.09
CA LEU A 150 -25.52 17.32 -14.16
C LEU A 150 -26.97 16.88 -14.00
N GLN A 151 -27.86 17.84 -13.80
CA GLN A 151 -29.30 17.63 -13.74
C GLN A 151 -29.96 18.27 -14.96
N LEU A 152 -30.78 17.51 -15.66
CA LEU A 152 -31.65 18.03 -16.70
C LEU A 152 -33.06 18.17 -16.15
N LYS A 153 -33.67 19.34 -16.29
CA LYS A 153 -35.06 19.62 -15.95
C LYS A 153 -35.85 19.95 -17.21
N SER A 154 -37.06 19.40 -17.33
CA SER A 154 -37.99 19.80 -18.36
C SER A 154 -38.41 21.25 -18.18
N LYS A 155 -38.38 22.06 -19.25
CA LYS A 155 -38.91 23.43 -19.22
C LYS A 155 -40.41 23.51 -19.05
N ASP A 156 -41.12 22.49 -19.53
CA ASP A 156 -42.57 22.49 -19.54
C ASP A 156 -43.18 22.04 -18.22
N SER A 157 -42.61 20.98 -17.60
CA SER A 157 -43.12 20.43 -16.33
C SER A 157 -42.31 20.84 -15.10
N GLY A 158 -41.07 21.34 -15.27
CA GLY A 158 -40.15 21.62 -14.15
C GLY A 158 -39.59 20.38 -13.47
N GLU A 159 -39.99 19.18 -13.94
CA GLU A 159 -39.56 17.91 -13.36
C GLU A 159 -38.12 17.56 -13.78
N LYS A 160 -37.43 16.80 -12.93
CA LYS A 160 -36.11 16.25 -13.24
C LYS A 160 -36.26 15.12 -14.25
N VAL A 161 -35.71 15.28 -15.45
CA VAL A 161 -35.80 14.31 -16.53
C VAL A 161 -34.56 13.41 -16.61
N ALA A 162 -33.40 13.90 -16.14
CA ALA A 162 -32.19 13.12 -15.94
C ALA A 162 -31.33 13.74 -14.84
N CYS A 163 -30.57 12.87 -14.14
CA CYS A 163 -29.53 13.31 -13.20
C CYS A 163 -28.37 12.34 -13.31
N ILE A 164 -27.18 12.88 -13.55
CA ILE A 164 -25.94 12.12 -13.57
C ILE A 164 -24.91 12.77 -12.66
N GLN A 165 -24.10 11.94 -12.04
CA GLN A 165 -23.03 12.33 -11.15
C GLN A 165 -21.75 11.64 -11.61
N SER A 166 -20.67 12.40 -11.76
CA SER A 166 -19.38 11.91 -12.23
C SER A 166 -18.26 12.43 -11.36
N GLN A 167 -17.29 11.56 -11.07
CA GLN A 167 -16.09 11.98 -10.34
C GLN A 167 -15.17 12.77 -11.27
N VAL A 168 -14.63 13.88 -10.77
CA VAL A 168 -13.65 14.72 -11.48
C VAL A 168 -12.24 14.32 -11.05
N SER A 169 -11.36 14.12 -12.02
CA SER A 169 -9.95 13.80 -11.81
C SER A 169 -9.04 14.75 -12.57
N ASN A 170 -7.85 14.99 -12.03
CA ASN A 170 -6.76 15.70 -12.73
C ASN A 170 -5.71 14.74 -13.32
N GLY A 171 -6.00 13.43 -13.37
CA GLY A 171 -5.09 12.41 -13.86
C GLY A 171 -3.87 12.14 -12.96
N LYS A 172 -3.72 12.86 -11.84
CA LYS A 172 -2.62 12.68 -10.90
C LYS A 172 -3.07 11.77 -9.75
N THR A 173 -2.22 10.83 -9.35
CA THR A 173 -2.50 9.93 -8.23
C THR A 173 -1.34 9.85 -7.25
N ALA A 174 -1.63 9.67 -5.96
CA ALA A 174 -0.65 9.38 -4.92
C ALA A 174 -0.21 7.90 -4.91
N SER A 175 -0.89 7.03 -5.68
CA SER A 175 -0.46 5.65 -5.94
C SER A 175 0.60 5.64 -7.05
N VAL A 176 1.84 5.96 -6.68
CA VAL A 176 2.96 6.07 -7.64
C VAL A 176 3.85 4.84 -7.51
N PRO A 177 4.04 4.02 -8.57
CA PRO A 177 4.92 2.84 -8.52
C PRO A 177 6.35 3.15 -8.02
N ALA A 178 6.85 4.36 -8.31
CA ALA A 178 8.16 4.80 -7.81
C ALA A 178 8.22 4.83 -6.27
N VAL A 179 7.15 5.18 -5.56
CA VAL A 179 7.10 5.16 -4.08
C VAL A 179 7.24 3.73 -3.57
N SER A 180 6.55 2.78 -4.18
CA SER A 180 6.68 1.35 -3.86
C SER A 180 8.11 0.85 -4.11
N TYR A 181 8.72 1.19 -5.25
CA TYR A 181 10.10 0.79 -5.56
C TYR A 181 11.12 1.41 -4.59
N VAL A 182 10.95 2.67 -4.21
CA VAL A 182 11.79 3.32 -3.20
C VAL A 182 11.64 2.63 -1.85
N ALA A 183 10.42 2.33 -1.41
CA ALA A 183 10.16 1.61 -0.16
C ALA A 183 10.78 0.20 -0.16
N VAL A 184 10.62 -0.56 -1.26
CA VAL A 184 11.27 -1.87 -1.46
C VAL A 184 12.79 -1.71 -1.45
N GLY A 185 13.34 -0.67 -2.09
CA GLY A 185 14.76 -0.35 -2.08
C GLY A 185 15.31 -0.10 -0.67
N ILE A 186 14.60 0.72 0.13
CA ILE A 186 14.96 0.99 1.54
C ILE A 186 14.94 -0.32 2.34
N ALA A 187 13.90 -1.14 2.21
CA ALA A 187 13.81 -2.46 2.86
C ALA A 187 14.95 -3.39 2.41
N GLY A 188 15.27 -3.40 1.11
CA GLY A 188 16.37 -4.18 0.54
C GLY A 188 17.73 -3.79 1.11
N VAL A 189 18.03 -2.48 1.20
CA VAL A 189 19.26 -1.99 1.82
C VAL A 189 19.30 -2.39 3.30
N ALA A 190 18.21 -2.27 4.03
CA ALA A 190 18.11 -2.69 5.42
C ALA A 190 18.37 -4.20 5.59
N LEU A 191 17.84 -5.03 4.67
CA LEU A 191 18.06 -6.48 4.66
C LEU A 191 19.53 -6.82 4.41
N VAL A 192 20.17 -6.20 3.42
CA VAL A 192 21.61 -6.40 3.11
C VAL A 192 22.45 -5.99 4.32
N MET A 193 22.17 -4.86 4.95
CA MET A 193 22.89 -4.40 6.14
C MET A 193 22.74 -5.36 7.32
N SER A 194 21.54 -5.88 7.55
CA SER A 194 21.28 -6.90 8.58
C SER A 194 22.02 -8.21 8.27
N GLY A 195 22.06 -8.62 7.00
CA GLY A 195 22.80 -9.79 6.54
C GLY A 195 24.33 -9.65 6.68
N VAL A 196 24.88 -8.50 6.31
CA VAL A 196 26.31 -8.18 6.47
C VAL A 196 26.70 -8.14 7.95
N SER A 197 25.84 -7.60 8.80
CA SER A 197 26.08 -7.59 10.26
C SER A 197 26.09 -9.00 10.83
N ALA A 198 25.15 -9.86 10.42
CA ALA A 198 25.09 -11.26 10.83
C ALA A 198 26.29 -12.07 10.31
N ALA A 199 26.70 -11.88 9.04
CA ALA A 199 27.88 -12.50 8.47
C ALA A 199 29.18 -12.01 9.14
N GLY A 200 29.30 -10.70 9.39
CA GLY A 200 30.45 -10.11 10.08
C GLY A 200 30.64 -10.68 11.48
N ALA A 201 29.56 -10.93 12.22
CA ALA A 201 29.59 -11.62 13.50
C ALA A 201 30.06 -13.08 13.38
N ALA A 202 29.66 -13.79 12.32
CA ALA A 202 30.10 -15.15 12.03
C ALA A 202 31.59 -15.21 11.61
N PHE A 203 32.05 -14.22 10.82
CA PHE A 203 33.46 -14.12 10.37
C PHE A 203 34.43 -13.65 11.47
N ALA A 204 33.96 -12.90 12.50
CA ALA A 204 34.81 -12.45 13.60
C ALA A 204 35.32 -13.58 14.50
N GLY A 205 34.95 -14.80 14.19
CA GLY A 205 35.48 -16.04 14.79
C GLY A 205 35.10 -16.24 16.23
N GLY A 206 34.63 -17.41 16.55
CA GLY A 206 34.20 -17.99 17.81
C GLY A 206 34.90 -17.64 19.13
N SER A 207 35.69 -16.61 19.21
CA SER A 207 36.30 -16.09 20.43
C SER A 207 35.51 -14.91 21.04
N ALA A 208 34.48 -14.38 20.37
CA ALA A 208 33.57 -13.40 20.96
C ALA A 208 32.56 -14.04 21.97
N ALA A 209 32.62 -15.37 22.14
CA ALA A 209 31.76 -16.11 23.09
C ALA A 209 32.41 -16.32 24.46
N ALA A 210 33.59 -15.77 24.72
CA ALA A 210 34.21 -15.79 26.04
C ALA A 210 34.16 -14.40 26.64
N GLY A 211 33.09 -14.08 27.37
CA GLY A 211 33.10 -13.07 28.45
C GLY A 211 33.22 -11.60 28.06
N GLY A 212 32.94 -11.23 26.84
CA GLY A 212 32.88 -9.82 26.44
C GLY A 212 31.78 -9.62 25.42
N SER A 213 30.75 -8.89 25.83
CA SER A 213 29.64 -8.50 25.01
C SER A 213 29.96 -8.60 23.53
N ALA A 214 29.31 -9.52 22.79
CA ALA A 214 29.20 -9.52 21.33
C ALA A 214 28.56 -8.20 20.83
N GLY A 215 28.58 -7.17 21.68
CA GLY A 215 28.08 -5.82 21.55
C GLY A 215 28.85 -4.92 20.60
N GLY A 216 29.67 -5.49 19.71
CA GLY A 216 30.38 -4.67 18.73
C GLY A 216 29.61 -4.40 17.46
N MET A 217 28.71 -5.31 17.04
CA MET A 217 27.90 -5.19 15.83
C MET A 217 26.44 -5.61 16.05
N GLY A 218 26.00 -5.74 17.31
CA GLY A 218 24.62 -5.99 17.64
C GLY A 218 23.74 -4.91 17.02
N THR A 219 22.74 -5.36 16.34
CA THR A 219 21.59 -4.65 15.82
C THR A 219 21.76 -3.15 15.62
N ILE A 220 22.25 -2.78 14.43
CA ILE A 220 22.25 -1.38 13.99
C ILE A 220 20.78 -0.98 13.83
N SER A 221 20.32 0.01 14.59
CA SER A 221 18.98 0.55 14.44
C SER A 221 19.05 1.79 13.54
N PRO A 222 18.16 1.94 12.52
CA PRO A 222 17.05 1.05 12.22
C PRO A 222 17.49 -0.27 11.55
N SER A 223 16.94 -1.38 12.03
CA SER A 223 17.12 -2.72 11.48
C SER A 223 16.10 -3.01 10.37
N PHE A 224 16.31 -4.09 9.62
CA PHE A 224 15.34 -4.56 8.62
C PHE A 224 13.94 -4.78 9.23
N VAL A 225 13.85 -5.39 10.42
CA VAL A 225 12.59 -5.67 11.09
C VAL A 225 11.83 -4.38 11.46
N GLU A 226 12.54 -3.34 11.91
CA GLU A 226 11.96 -2.05 12.25
C GLU A 226 11.41 -1.33 11.00
N VAL A 227 12.21 -1.27 9.92
CA VAL A 227 11.82 -0.62 8.66
C VAL A 227 10.66 -1.37 7.98
N PHE A 228 10.78 -2.69 7.88
CA PHE A 228 9.75 -3.51 7.24
C PHE A 228 8.44 -3.49 8.05
N GLY A 229 8.54 -3.60 9.39
CA GLY A 229 7.40 -3.47 10.29
C GLY A 229 6.75 -2.07 10.27
N TRP A 230 7.52 -1.02 9.93
CA TRP A 230 6.96 0.30 9.67
C TRP A 230 6.08 0.31 8.42
N PHE A 231 6.55 -0.26 7.29
CA PHE A 231 5.76 -0.37 6.08
C PHE A 231 4.51 -1.25 6.25
N GLN A 232 4.63 -2.36 7.00
CA GLN A 232 3.46 -3.18 7.38
C GLN A 232 2.42 -2.35 8.16
N GLY A 233 2.88 -1.51 9.08
CA GLY A 233 2.00 -0.61 9.84
C GLY A 233 1.24 0.37 8.95
N MET A 234 1.90 0.96 7.94
CA MET A 234 1.25 1.86 6.97
C MET A 234 0.22 1.12 6.11
N ALA A 235 0.54 -0.08 5.63
CA ALA A 235 -0.41 -0.91 4.90
C ALA A 235 -1.63 -1.29 5.76
N MET A 236 -1.41 -1.74 7.00
CA MET A 236 -2.49 -2.08 7.94
C MET A 236 -3.39 -0.88 8.28
N ASN A 237 -2.80 0.32 8.36
CA ASN A 237 -3.56 1.54 8.57
C ASN A 237 -4.50 1.87 7.39
N GLY A 238 -4.18 1.42 6.17
CA GLY A 238 -5.05 1.55 4.99
C GLY A 238 -6.15 0.48 4.90
N MET A 239 -6.17 -0.51 5.81
CA MET A 239 -7.11 -1.63 5.82
C MET A 239 -8.26 -1.46 6.83
N LEU A 240 -8.33 -0.33 7.57
CA LEU A 240 -9.42 -0.06 8.49
C LEU A 240 -10.70 0.31 7.74
N SER A 241 -11.85 -0.07 8.27
CA SER A 241 -13.17 0.19 7.65
C SER A 241 -13.67 1.60 7.96
N VAL A 242 -12.94 2.62 7.48
CA VAL A 242 -13.24 4.03 7.67
C VAL A 242 -13.25 4.78 6.33
N ASN A 243 -13.85 5.97 6.31
CA ASN A 243 -13.96 6.81 5.11
C ASN A 243 -12.65 7.56 4.82
N TYR A 244 -11.71 6.86 4.20
CA TYR A 244 -10.45 7.49 3.82
C TYR A 244 -10.61 8.53 2.73
N PRO A 245 -9.96 9.71 2.85
CA PRO A 245 -9.78 10.58 1.69
C PRO A 245 -9.00 9.83 0.59
N THR A 246 -9.39 10.05 -0.66
CA THR A 246 -8.82 9.36 -1.84
C THR A 246 -7.30 9.41 -1.87
N VAL A 247 -6.71 10.55 -1.51
CA VAL A 247 -5.25 10.74 -1.48
C VAL A 247 -4.55 9.81 -0.49
N TYR A 248 -5.12 9.57 0.71
CA TYR A 248 -4.51 8.66 1.70
C TYR A 248 -4.70 7.19 1.31
N ARG A 249 -5.87 6.85 0.77
CA ARG A 249 -6.16 5.51 0.24
C ARG A 249 -5.15 5.13 -0.86
N SER A 250 -4.96 6.00 -1.85
CA SER A 250 -3.97 5.81 -2.92
C SER A 250 -2.53 5.73 -2.40
N PHE A 251 -2.17 6.54 -1.39
CA PHE A 251 -0.84 6.49 -0.78
C PHE A 251 -0.57 5.16 -0.05
N SER A 252 -1.52 4.65 0.73
CA SER A 252 -1.35 3.43 1.53
C SER A 252 -1.15 2.18 0.66
N LYS A 253 -1.71 2.14 -0.55
CA LYS A 253 -1.53 1.04 -1.53
C LYS A 253 -0.08 0.77 -1.86
N ASN A 254 0.78 1.79 -1.86
CA ASN A 254 2.20 1.65 -2.18
C ASN A 254 2.95 0.69 -1.25
N PHE A 255 2.39 0.38 -0.07
CA PHE A 255 3.02 -0.47 0.94
C PHE A 255 2.45 -1.90 0.99
N GLY A 256 1.53 -2.26 0.10
CA GLY A 256 0.91 -3.59 0.01
C GLY A 256 1.93 -4.74 -0.08
N PHE A 257 3.08 -4.52 -0.73
CA PHE A 257 4.15 -5.50 -0.84
C PHE A 257 4.66 -6.00 0.52
N SER A 258 4.66 -5.14 1.56
CA SER A 258 5.14 -5.47 2.90
C SER A 258 4.23 -6.45 3.64
N THR A 259 3.00 -6.60 3.18
CA THR A 259 2.01 -7.54 3.73
C THR A 259 1.91 -8.84 2.92
N GLY A 260 2.74 -8.99 1.86
CA GLY A 260 2.71 -10.15 0.98
C GLY A 260 1.63 -10.07 -0.12
N LEU A 261 0.93 -8.93 -0.24
CA LEU A 261 -0.02 -8.69 -1.33
C LEU A 261 0.74 -8.26 -2.59
N VAL A 262 0.93 -9.21 -3.48
CA VAL A 262 1.59 -8.98 -4.78
C VAL A 262 0.58 -9.29 -5.89
N PRO A 263 0.22 -8.30 -6.72
CA PRO A 263 -0.73 -8.48 -7.83
C PRO A 263 -0.08 -9.28 -8.97
N TRP A 264 -0.10 -10.60 -8.87
CA TRP A 264 0.43 -11.51 -9.87
C TRP A 264 -0.70 -12.27 -10.55
N ASN A 265 -1.06 -11.88 -11.75
CA ASN A 265 -2.20 -12.38 -12.49
C ASN A 265 -2.28 -13.92 -12.61
N GLN A 266 -1.17 -14.55 -13.03
CA GLN A 266 -1.15 -16.02 -13.19
C GLN A 266 -1.39 -16.73 -11.87
N LEU A 267 -0.83 -16.18 -10.77
CA LEU A 267 -1.05 -16.71 -9.44
C LEU A 267 -2.52 -16.61 -9.04
N GLN A 268 -3.16 -15.45 -9.31
CA GLN A 268 -4.57 -15.23 -9.00
C GLN A 268 -5.48 -16.19 -9.78
N MET A 269 -5.22 -16.42 -11.07
CA MET A 269 -5.98 -17.38 -11.87
C MET A 269 -5.83 -18.82 -11.35
N SER A 270 -4.63 -19.18 -10.88
CA SER A 270 -4.38 -20.49 -10.27
C SER A 270 -5.13 -20.66 -8.94
N ILE A 271 -5.21 -19.59 -8.16
CA ILE A 271 -5.98 -19.57 -6.89
C ILE A 271 -7.48 -19.68 -7.20
N ASP A 272 -8.00 -18.96 -8.21
CA ASP A 272 -9.40 -19.07 -8.63
C ASP A 272 -9.74 -20.52 -9.05
N SER A 273 -8.87 -21.17 -9.83
CA SER A 273 -9.05 -22.58 -10.22
C SER A 273 -9.07 -23.51 -8.99
N PHE A 274 -8.18 -23.30 -8.01
CA PHE A 274 -8.17 -24.06 -6.76
C PHE A 274 -9.44 -23.84 -5.95
N ARG A 275 -9.89 -22.58 -5.81
CA ARG A 275 -11.13 -22.24 -5.11
C ARG A 275 -12.35 -22.90 -5.77
N GLY A 276 -12.45 -22.84 -7.12
CA GLY A 276 -13.51 -23.50 -7.85
C GLY A 276 -13.58 -25.01 -7.60
N ALA A 277 -12.42 -25.68 -7.49
CA ALA A 277 -12.34 -27.11 -7.15
C ALA A 277 -12.68 -27.41 -5.68
N THR A 278 -12.66 -26.42 -4.78
CA THR A 278 -12.83 -26.58 -3.34
C THR A 278 -14.03 -25.83 -2.77
N GLY A 279 -15.09 -25.67 -3.59
CA GLY A 279 -16.38 -25.12 -3.17
C GLY A 279 -16.46 -23.60 -3.10
N GLY A 280 -15.51 -22.89 -3.74
CA GLY A 280 -15.52 -21.43 -3.84
C GLY A 280 -16.52 -20.94 -4.89
N ASN A 281 -17.15 -19.79 -4.62
CA ASN A 281 -18.06 -19.13 -5.55
C ASN A 281 -17.27 -18.15 -6.44
N LEU A 282 -17.13 -18.49 -7.72
CA LEU A 282 -16.40 -17.67 -8.68
C LEU A 282 -17.28 -16.65 -9.42
N THR A 283 -18.58 -16.56 -9.13
CA THR A 283 -19.50 -15.70 -9.87
C THR A 283 -19.19 -14.22 -9.69
N ASN A 284 -18.96 -13.78 -8.45
CA ASN A 284 -18.84 -12.37 -8.10
C ASN A 284 -17.49 -12.03 -7.41
N ASN A 285 -16.56 -12.97 -7.32
CA ASN A 285 -15.30 -12.77 -6.61
C ASN A 285 -14.17 -13.56 -7.27
N ASN A 286 -13.84 -13.20 -8.49
CA ASN A 286 -12.70 -13.74 -9.25
C ASN A 286 -11.95 -12.60 -9.94
N VAL A 287 -10.81 -12.90 -10.56
CA VAL A 287 -9.96 -11.91 -11.22
C VAL A 287 -10.64 -11.25 -12.41
N GLU A 288 -11.40 -12.01 -13.19
CA GLU A 288 -12.06 -11.50 -14.39
C GLU A 288 -13.22 -10.56 -14.02
N PHE A 289 -14.03 -10.96 -13.04
CA PHE A 289 -15.08 -10.12 -12.48
C PHE A 289 -14.52 -8.80 -11.95
N LEU A 290 -13.46 -8.87 -11.12
CA LEU A 290 -12.85 -7.70 -10.51
C LEU A 290 -12.28 -6.71 -11.54
N ARG A 291 -11.76 -7.20 -12.66
CA ARG A 291 -11.27 -6.35 -13.75
C ARG A 291 -12.36 -5.54 -14.44
N ASN A 292 -13.55 -6.06 -14.49
CA ASN A 292 -14.71 -5.45 -15.15
C ASN A 292 -15.59 -4.69 -14.16
N ALA A 293 -15.33 -4.81 -12.86
CA ALA A 293 -16.08 -4.15 -11.81
C ALA A 293 -15.57 -2.71 -11.56
N THR A 294 -16.50 -1.84 -11.21
CA THR A 294 -16.23 -0.52 -10.65
C THR A 294 -16.37 -0.61 -9.14
N LEU A 295 -15.27 -0.36 -8.41
CA LEU A 295 -15.27 -0.33 -6.97
C LEU A 295 -15.90 0.98 -6.50
N VAL A 296 -16.85 0.90 -5.59
CA VAL A 296 -17.53 2.06 -4.99
C VAL A 296 -17.17 2.09 -3.51
N PHE A 297 -16.62 3.22 -3.06
CA PHE A 297 -16.18 3.40 -1.68
C PHE A 297 -17.24 4.13 -0.84
N PRO A 298 -17.17 4.06 0.50
CA PRO A 298 -18.13 4.72 1.37
C PRO A 298 -18.17 6.24 1.21
N ASP A 299 -17.07 6.86 0.78
CA ASP A 299 -17.00 8.30 0.49
C ASP A 299 -17.71 8.70 -0.83
N GLY A 300 -18.34 7.75 -1.52
CA GLY A 300 -19.01 7.94 -2.81
C GLY A 300 -18.06 7.97 -4.01
N SER A 301 -16.75 7.91 -3.78
CA SER A 301 -15.77 7.81 -4.88
C SER A 301 -15.81 6.42 -5.50
N SER A 302 -15.43 6.33 -6.78
CA SER A 302 -15.35 5.07 -7.51
C SER A 302 -14.00 4.93 -8.21
N ASP A 303 -13.50 3.70 -8.29
CA ASP A 303 -12.27 3.38 -9.01
C ASP A 303 -12.48 2.17 -9.95
N THR A 304 -11.92 2.24 -11.16
CA THR A 304 -11.97 1.16 -12.14
C THR A 304 -10.56 0.59 -12.33
N LEU A 305 -10.41 -0.71 -12.15
CA LEU A 305 -9.12 -1.40 -12.19
C LEU A 305 -8.55 -1.61 -13.61
N GLN A 306 -9.23 -1.14 -14.66
CA GLN A 306 -8.68 -1.21 -16.01
C GLN A 306 -7.45 -0.31 -16.15
N PRO A 307 -6.32 -0.81 -16.65
CA PRO A 307 -5.12 -0.01 -16.82
C PRO A 307 -5.41 1.15 -17.78
N SER A 308 -5.23 2.37 -17.28
CA SER A 308 -5.37 3.63 -18.02
C SER A 308 -4.58 3.66 -19.35
N VAL A 309 -3.52 2.87 -19.47
CA VAL A 309 -2.70 2.74 -20.69
C VAL A 309 -3.52 2.16 -21.87
N LYS A 310 -4.41 1.19 -21.64
CA LYS A 310 -5.27 0.67 -22.71
C LYS A 310 -6.35 1.66 -23.10
N ARG A 311 -6.89 2.44 -22.17
CA ARG A 311 -7.81 3.55 -22.47
C ARG A 311 -7.11 4.66 -23.24
N ALA A 312 -5.94 5.10 -22.80
CA ALA A 312 -5.16 6.12 -23.48
C ALA A 312 -4.75 5.67 -24.90
N LEU A 313 -4.31 4.42 -25.08
CA LEU A 313 -3.96 3.89 -26.40
C LEU A 313 -5.20 3.69 -27.28
N GLY A 314 -6.32 3.24 -26.73
CA GLY A 314 -7.60 3.12 -27.43
C GLY A 314 -8.17 4.49 -27.81
N GLN A 315 -8.09 5.47 -26.94
CA GLN A 315 -8.48 6.86 -27.23
C GLN A 315 -7.53 7.51 -28.24
N PHE A 316 -6.22 7.29 -28.15
CA PHE A 316 -5.24 7.79 -29.12
C PHE A 316 -5.45 7.15 -30.50
N ALA A 317 -5.69 5.84 -30.57
CA ALA A 317 -6.03 5.15 -31.81
C ALA A 317 -7.38 5.63 -32.38
N ALA A 318 -8.38 5.88 -31.54
CA ALA A 318 -9.66 6.43 -31.95
C ALA A 318 -9.56 7.88 -32.42
N ILE A 319 -8.70 8.72 -31.79
CA ILE A 319 -8.44 10.09 -32.20
C ILE A 319 -7.68 10.11 -33.54
N MET A 320 -6.66 9.24 -33.70
CA MET A 320 -5.93 9.12 -34.96
C MET A 320 -6.79 8.56 -36.09
N ALA A 321 -7.67 7.60 -35.83
CA ALA A 321 -8.64 7.12 -36.81
C ALA A 321 -9.66 8.20 -37.20
N ARG A 322 -10.03 9.09 -36.28
CA ARG A 322 -10.97 10.20 -36.54
C ARG A 322 -10.36 11.38 -37.29
N GLN A 323 -9.05 11.60 -37.21
CA GLN A 323 -8.37 12.60 -38.04
C GLN A 323 -8.33 12.24 -39.54
N ILE A 324 -8.61 10.98 -39.89
CA ILE A 324 -8.64 10.51 -41.29
C ILE A 324 -10.05 10.61 -41.90
N GLU A 325 -11.11 10.77 -41.06
CA GLU A 325 -12.50 10.89 -41.53
C GLU A 325 -13.04 12.34 -41.44
N THR A 326 -12.31 13.29 -41.95
CA THR A 326 -12.87 14.58 -42.34
C THR A 326 -13.04 14.61 -43.85
N SER A 327 -14.13 14.08 -44.32
CA SER A 327 -14.83 14.50 -45.57
C SER A 327 -15.85 13.47 -45.97
N VAL A 328 -17.03 14.01 -46.30
CA VAL A 328 -18.03 13.50 -47.26
C VAL A 328 -19.30 12.86 -46.70
N ASN A 329 -20.29 13.69 -46.82
CA ASN A 329 -21.70 13.42 -47.24
C ASN A 329 -22.67 12.61 -46.37
N ASP A 330 -23.73 13.35 -46.10
CA ASP A 330 -25.13 12.94 -45.94
C ASP A 330 -25.55 11.72 -46.78
N THR A 331 -26.57 11.07 -46.23
CA THR A 331 -27.41 10.04 -46.85
C THR A 331 -26.82 8.64 -46.92
N ALA A 332 -27.08 7.89 -45.86
CA ALA A 332 -27.65 6.54 -45.95
C ALA A 332 -28.09 6.07 -44.54
N ALA A 333 -29.40 6.01 -44.35
CA ALA A 333 -29.99 5.11 -43.37
C ALA A 333 -29.58 3.69 -43.77
N GLY A 334 -28.66 3.09 -43.06
CA GLY A 334 -28.22 1.72 -43.21
C GLY A 334 -27.93 1.17 -41.82
N ASP A 335 -28.64 0.08 -41.50
CA ASP A 335 -28.50 -0.70 -40.28
C ASP A 335 -27.04 -1.02 -39.92
N ALA A 336 -26.38 -0.11 -39.24
CA ALA A 336 -25.21 -0.46 -38.49
C ALA A 336 -25.72 -1.03 -37.16
N ALA A 337 -25.41 -2.29 -36.91
CA ALA A 337 -25.62 -2.94 -35.63
C ALA A 337 -25.07 -2.00 -34.52
N PRO A 338 -25.81 -1.84 -33.41
CA PRO A 338 -25.38 -0.96 -32.33
C PRO A 338 -23.99 -1.43 -31.91
N PRO A 339 -23.01 -0.51 -31.69
CA PRO A 339 -21.84 -0.87 -30.94
C PRO A 339 -22.37 -1.44 -29.63
N ALA A 340 -21.97 -2.67 -29.32
CA ALA A 340 -22.35 -3.34 -28.08
C ALA A 340 -22.21 -2.30 -26.96
N GLY A 341 -23.34 -1.96 -26.33
CA GLY A 341 -23.34 -1.02 -25.20
C GLY A 341 -22.26 -1.52 -24.25
N ASP A 342 -21.43 -0.60 -23.73
CA ASP A 342 -20.50 -0.95 -22.69
C ASP A 342 -21.28 -1.77 -21.66
N PRO A 343 -20.85 -2.99 -21.31
CA PRO A 343 -21.56 -3.81 -20.37
C PRO A 343 -21.76 -2.97 -19.11
N GLU A 344 -22.98 -2.88 -18.65
CA GLU A 344 -23.37 -2.15 -17.43
C GLU A 344 -22.30 -2.43 -16.39
N SER A 345 -21.44 -1.44 -16.08
CA SER A 345 -20.26 -1.67 -15.25
C SER A 345 -20.76 -2.11 -13.87
N ILE A 346 -20.48 -3.36 -13.54
CA ILE A 346 -20.94 -3.99 -12.30
C ILE A 346 -20.31 -3.20 -11.15
N ARG A 347 -21.14 -2.56 -10.31
CA ARG A 347 -20.72 -1.78 -9.17
C ARG A 347 -20.63 -2.65 -7.94
N VAL A 348 -19.49 -2.59 -7.24
CA VAL A 348 -19.25 -3.35 -6.02
C VAL A 348 -18.90 -2.38 -4.92
N ALA A 349 -19.75 -2.29 -3.91
CA ALA A 349 -19.46 -1.53 -2.69
C ALA A 349 -18.38 -2.25 -1.88
N VAL A 350 -17.33 -1.54 -1.51
CA VAL A 350 -16.16 -2.10 -0.83
C VAL A 350 -15.70 -1.21 0.31
N SER A 351 -15.26 -1.81 1.42
CA SER A 351 -14.72 -1.10 2.57
C SER A 351 -13.61 -1.91 3.26
N GLY A 352 -12.82 -1.27 4.09
CA GLY A 352 -11.83 -1.93 4.95
C GLY A 352 -10.80 -2.77 4.19
N ILE A 353 -10.57 -3.99 4.68
CA ILE A 353 -9.60 -4.94 4.11
C ILE A 353 -9.99 -5.29 2.67
N GLN A 354 -11.28 -5.50 2.40
CA GLN A 354 -11.76 -5.84 1.06
C GLN A 354 -11.43 -4.74 0.05
N ALA A 355 -11.68 -3.47 0.39
CA ALA A 355 -11.35 -2.33 -0.46
C ALA A 355 -9.85 -2.29 -0.77
N TYR A 356 -9.02 -2.39 0.26
CA TYR A 356 -7.57 -2.33 0.12
C TYR A 356 -7.02 -3.42 -0.81
N VAL A 357 -7.52 -4.65 -0.67
CA VAL A 357 -7.04 -5.80 -1.46
C VAL A 357 -7.53 -5.74 -2.91
N GLN A 358 -8.79 -5.37 -3.11
CA GLN A 358 -9.38 -5.27 -4.45
C GLN A 358 -8.78 -4.12 -5.26
N GLU A 359 -8.45 -2.99 -4.63
CA GLU A 359 -7.67 -1.92 -5.27
C GLU A 359 -6.28 -2.36 -5.73
N LEU A 360 -5.70 -3.38 -5.12
CA LEU A 360 -4.47 -4.04 -5.59
C LEU A 360 -4.72 -5.11 -6.67
N SER A 361 -5.94 -5.17 -7.23
CA SER A 361 -6.34 -6.16 -8.24
C SER A 361 -6.30 -7.61 -7.74
N ILE A 362 -6.52 -7.82 -6.45
CA ILE A 362 -6.60 -9.14 -5.81
C ILE A 362 -8.03 -9.36 -5.32
N PRO A 363 -8.74 -10.42 -5.76
CA PRO A 363 -10.05 -10.77 -5.23
C PRO A 363 -10.01 -10.99 -3.71
N SER A 364 -11.00 -10.51 -2.98
CA SER A 364 -10.99 -10.58 -1.51
C SER A 364 -10.87 -12.02 -0.97
N ALA A 365 -11.53 -13.00 -1.60
CA ALA A 365 -11.43 -14.40 -1.22
C ALA A 365 -10.07 -15.04 -1.57
N ASN A 366 -9.24 -14.42 -2.43
CA ASN A 366 -7.90 -14.90 -2.79
C ASN A 366 -6.82 -14.39 -1.82
N THR A 367 -7.15 -13.44 -0.94
CA THR A 367 -6.17 -12.70 -0.12
C THR A 367 -5.24 -13.61 0.66
N PHE A 368 -5.79 -14.51 1.49
CA PHE A 368 -4.99 -15.44 2.29
C PHE A 368 -4.13 -16.37 1.43
N MET A 369 -4.71 -16.95 0.36
CA MET A 369 -3.99 -17.86 -0.52
C MET A 369 -2.85 -17.17 -1.25
N THR A 370 -3.04 -15.91 -1.65
CA THR A 370 -1.98 -15.08 -2.26
C THR A 370 -0.79 -14.93 -1.31
N VAL A 371 -1.05 -14.52 -0.08
CA VAL A 371 0.00 -14.32 0.93
C VAL A 371 0.67 -15.65 1.29
N LEU A 372 -0.10 -16.73 1.44
CA LEU A 372 0.43 -18.07 1.71
C LEU A 372 1.42 -18.52 0.63
N LEU A 373 1.04 -18.38 -0.65
CA LEU A 373 1.89 -18.80 -1.77
C LEU A 373 3.13 -17.92 -1.90
N ILE A 374 3.01 -16.61 -1.73
CA ILE A 374 4.16 -15.70 -1.72
C ILE A 374 5.12 -16.05 -0.57
N VAL A 375 4.60 -16.30 0.64
CA VAL A 375 5.43 -16.72 1.79
C VAL A 375 6.09 -18.07 1.54
N ALA A 376 5.39 -19.02 0.92
CA ALA A 376 5.96 -20.31 0.55
C ALA A 376 7.11 -20.16 -0.47
N ILE A 377 6.96 -19.29 -1.48
CA ILE A 377 8.02 -18.96 -2.44
C ILE A 377 9.22 -18.32 -1.72
N VAL A 378 8.99 -17.40 -0.78
CA VAL A 378 10.06 -16.76 0.00
C VAL A 378 10.79 -17.78 0.87
N ILE A 379 10.07 -18.69 1.54
CA ILE A 379 10.68 -19.78 2.33
C ILE A 379 11.53 -20.69 1.44
N ALA A 380 11.01 -21.07 0.27
CA ALA A 380 11.76 -21.88 -0.70
C ALA A 380 13.03 -21.16 -1.19
N ALA A 381 12.92 -19.88 -1.51
CA ALA A 381 14.06 -19.06 -1.93
C ALA A 381 15.13 -18.93 -0.83
N ILE A 382 14.73 -18.75 0.43
CA ILE A 382 15.64 -18.72 1.58
C ILE A 382 16.34 -20.07 1.74
N ALA A 383 15.60 -21.19 1.68
CA ALA A 383 16.16 -22.53 1.82
C ALA A 383 17.16 -22.83 0.70
N VAL A 384 16.80 -22.57 -0.56
CA VAL A 384 17.66 -22.74 -1.72
C VAL A 384 18.89 -21.85 -1.62
N GLY A 385 18.73 -20.58 -1.23
CA GLY A 385 19.85 -19.64 -1.04
C GLY A 385 20.86 -20.13 0.01
N ILE A 386 20.40 -20.63 1.15
CA ILE A 386 21.28 -21.17 2.21
C ILE A 386 21.98 -22.46 1.73
N LEU A 387 21.27 -23.34 1.01
CA LEU A 387 21.85 -24.54 0.43
C LEU A 387 22.91 -24.21 -0.64
N LEU A 388 22.65 -23.21 -1.48
CA LEU A 388 23.61 -22.73 -2.49
C LEU A 388 24.88 -22.18 -1.84
N VAL A 389 24.74 -21.37 -0.77
CA VAL A 389 25.89 -20.90 0.01
C VAL A 389 26.67 -22.09 0.59
N LYS A 390 25.98 -23.12 1.12
CA LYS A 390 26.64 -24.35 1.61
C LYS A 390 27.46 -25.02 0.49
N VAL A 391 26.89 -25.22 -0.70
CA VAL A 391 27.56 -25.84 -1.83
C VAL A 391 28.81 -25.05 -2.27
N ILE A 392 28.69 -23.71 -2.34
CA ILE A 392 29.83 -22.82 -2.65
C ILE A 392 30.94 -22.97 -1.59
N LEU A 393 30.58 -23.03 -0.31
CA LEU A 393 31.57 -23.20 0.77
C LEU A 393 32.21 -24.61 0.75
N GLU A 394 31.48 -25.65 0.38
CA GLU A 394 32.04 -26.99 0.19
C GLU A 394 33.02 -27.04 -0.99
N PHE A 395 32.63 -26.41 -2.12
CA PHE A 395 33.51 -26.31 -3.29
C PHE A 395 34.79 -25.52 -2.95
N TRP A 396 34.67 -24.39 -2.24
CA TRP A 396 35.83 -23.61 -1.79
C TRP A 396 36.74 -24.41 -0.85
N ALA A 397 36.17 -25.24 0.03
CA ALA A 397 36.96 -26.09 0.93
C ALA A 397 37.78 -27.18 0.20
N LEU A 398 37.40 -27.55 -1.05
CA LEU A 398 38.14 -28.51 -1.88
C LEU A 398 39.39 -27.89 -2.53
N PHE A 399 39.36 -26.58 -2.85
CA PHE A 399 40.38 -25.91 -3.65
C PHE A 399 41.30 -24.95 -2.89
N GLY A 400 41.04 -24.69 -1.60
CA GLY A 400 41.78 -23.68 -0.86
C GLY A 400 41.79 -23.81 0.65
N SER A 401 42.55 -22.95 1.31
CA SER A 401 42.55 -22.83 2.79
C SER A 401 41.22 -22.30 3.28
N PHE A 402 40.41 -23.15 3.89
CA PHE A 402 39.07 -22.82 4.37
C PHE A 402 39.14 -22.05 5.69
N PRO A 403 38.46 -20.86 5.81
CA PRO A 403 38.43 -20.11 7.07
C PRO A 403 37.75 -20.90 8.17
N LYS A 404 38.42 -21.07 9.32
CA LYS A 404 37.86 -21.81 10.49
C LYS A 404 36.52 -21.24 10.97
N ALA A 405 36.26 -19.94 10.77
CA ALA A 405 35.02 -19.26 11.11
C ALA A 405 33.78 -19.79 10.36
N LEU A 406 33.96 -20.24 9.10
CA LEU A 406 32.88 -20.73 8.27
C LEU A 406 32.61 -22.23 8.44
N ALA A 407 33.50 -22.96 9.11
CA ALA A 407 33.32 -24.39 9.39
C ALA A 407 32.06 -24.68 10.24
N GLY A 408 31.70 -23.77 11.15
CA GLY A 408 30.50 -23.85 11.97
C GLY A 408 29.21 -23.77 11.14
N PHE A 409 29.14 -22.87 10.16
CA PHE A 409 27.98 -22.74 9.26
C PHE A 409 27.82 -24.00 8.40
N ARG A 410 28.90 -24.51 7.83
CA ARG A 410 28.89 -25.74 7.03
C ARG A 410 28.34 -26.96 7.80
N LYS A 411 28.66 -27.04 9.10
CA LYS A 411 28.21 -28.15 9.95
C LYS A 411 26.74 -28.01 10.40
N HIS A 412 26.23 -26.77 10.58
CA HIS A 412 24.95 -26.49 11.19
C HIS A 412 23.98 -25.69 10.29
N TYR A 413 24.04 -25.88 8.96
CA TYR A 413 23.21 -25.12 8.00
C TYR A 413 21.69 -25.33 8.21
N TRP A 414 21.25 -26.50 8.66
CA TRP A 414 19.85 -26.74 9.02
C TRP A 414 19.37 -25.81 10.13
N GLY A 415 20.20 -25.54 11.12
CA GLY A 415 19.90 -24.57 12.16
C GLY A 415 19.78 -23.13 11.62
N SER A 416 20.57 -22.78 10.59
CA SER A 416 20.48 -21.48 9.91
C SER A 416 19.18 -21.36 9.12
N ILE A 417 18.74 -22.42 8.42
CA ILE A 417 17.43 -22.44 7.73
C ILE A 417 16.30 -22.27 8.73
N ALA A 418 16.29 -23.07 9.81
CA ALA A 418 15.25 -23.01 10.84
C ALA A 418 15.18 -21.61 11.50
N ARG A 419 16.34 -21.00 11.79
CA ARG A 419 16.43 -19.63 12.34
C ARG A 419 15.87 -18.59 11.37
N ALA A 420 16.20 -18.68 10.08
CA ALA A 420 15.72 -17.76 9.06
C ALA A 420 14.19 -17.86 8.88
N ILE A 421 13.66 -19.09 8.84
CA ILE A 421 12.20 -19.32 8.75
C ILE A 421 11.49 -18.80 10.02
N THR A 422 12.03 -19.05 11.22
CA THR A 422 11.44 -18.54 12.47
C THR A 422 11.44 -17.01 12.48
N ASN A 423 12.51 -16.37 12.00
CA ASN A 423 12.56 -14.91 11.88
C ASN A 423 11.52 -14.38 10.89
N LEU A 424 11.30 -15.07 9.77
CA LEU A 424 10.26 -14.73 8.80
C LEU A 424 8.85 -14.88 9.41
N ILE A 425 8.61 -15.97 10.17
CA ILE A 425 7.35 -16.17 10.89
C ILE A 425 7.12 -15.02 11.87
N LEU A 426 8.12 -14.65 12.66
CA LEU A 426 8.01 -13.56 13.63
C LEU A 426 7.73 -12.21 12.93
N LEU A 427 8.41 -11.94 11.80
CA LEU A 427 8.23 -10.72 11.02
C LEU A 427 6.81 -10.59 10.43
N LEU A 428 6.24 -11.70 9.98
CA LEU A 428 4.94 -11.72 9.30
C LEU A 428 3.77 -12.05 10.24
N TYR A 429 4.02 -12.37 11.51
CA TYR A 429 3.01 -12.93 12.40
C TYR A 429 1.74 -12.09 12.50
N GLY A 430 1.85 -10.77 12.69
CA GLY A 430 0.69 -9.89 12.78
C GLY A 430 -0.17 -9.85 11.51
N ILE A 431 0.49 -9.82 10.35
CA ILE A 431 -0.17 -9.88 9.03
C ILE A 431 -0.79 -11.27 8.78
N TRP A 432 -0.09 -12.32 9.19
CA TRP A 432 -0.59 -13.68 9.06
C TRP A 432 -1.88 -13.89 9.85
N VAL A 433 -1.92 -13.45 11.11
CA VAL A 433 -3.12 -13.48 11.96
C VAL A 433 -4.27 -12.74 11.29
N LEU A 434 -4.01 -11.54 10.77
CA LEU A 434 -4.98 -10.72 10.06
C LEU A 434 -5.63 -11.49 8.90
N TYR A 435 -4.82 -12.02 7.99
CA TYR A 435 -5.38 -12.69 6.80
C TYR A 435 -5.99 -14.06 7.09
N CYS A 436 -5.52 -14.78 8.08
CA CYS A 436 -6.18 -16.03 8.51
C CYS A 436 -7.58 -15.75 9.06
N ILE A 437 -7.73 -14.73 9.92
CA ILE A 437 -9.03 -14.37 10.49
C ILE A 437 -9.95 -13.81 9.38
N PHE A 438 -9.43 -12.96 8.49
CA PHE A 438 -10.18 -12.47 7.34
C PHE A 438 -10.66 -13.61 6.43
N GLN A 439 -9.84 -14.66 6.23
CA GLN A 439 -10.25 -15.85 5.47
C GLN A 439 -11.41 -16.61 6.12
N PHE A 440 -11.49 -16.64 7.45
CA PHE A 440 -12.61 -17.31 8.13
C PHE A 440 -13.93 -16.58 7.92
N THR A 441 -13.92 -15.26 7.87
CA THR A 441 -15.11 -14.42 7.71
C THR A 441 -15.52 -14.22 6.25
N HIS A 442 -14.57 -13.96 5.36
CA HIS A 442 -14.83 -13.58 3.96
C HIS A 442 -14.42 -14.64 2.93
N GLY A 443 -13.74 -15.72 3.35
CA GLY A 443 -13.38 -16.81 2.45
C GLY A 443 -14.59 -17.67 2.08
N ASP A 444 -14.57 -18.23 0.88
CA ASP A 444 -15.63 -19.10 0.35
C ASP A 444 -15.22 -20.58 0.20
N SER A 445 -13.92 -20.86 0.02
CA SER A 445 -13.37 -22.20 -0.10
C SER A 445 -13.14 -22.86 1.27
N TRP A 446 -13.68 -24.08 1.47
CA TRP A 446 -13.45 -24.85 2.69
C TRP A 446 -11.96 -25.22 2.89
N ALA A 447 -11.28 -25.54 1.77
CA ALA A 447 -9.86 -25.93 1.84
C ALA A 447 -8.98 -24.74 2.24
N ALA A 448 -9.25 -23.54 1.72
CA ALA A 448 -8.53 -22.33 2.10
C ALA A 448 -8.76 -21.96 3.57
N LYS A 449 -10.01 -22.11 4.10
CA LYS A 449 -10.32 -21.92 5.53
C LYS A 449 -9.57 -22.92 6.41
N THR A 450 -9.56 -24.21 6.04
CA THR A 450 -8.84 -25.25 6.79
C THR A 450 -7.34 -24.95 6.80
N LEU A 451 -6.77 -24.56 5.67
CA LEU A 451 -5.35 -24.23 5.56
C LEU A 451 -4.99 -22.98 6.38
N ALA A 452 -5.86 -21.97 6.41
CA ALA A 452 -5.71 -20.80 7.28
C ALA A 452 -5.68 -21.21 8.77
N GLY A 453 -6.58 -22.10 9.20
CA GLY A 453 -6.61 -22.62 10.57
C GLY A 453 -5.35 -23.39 10.94
N ILE A 454 -4.93 -24.32 10.08
CA ILE A 454 -3.72 -25.13 10.30
C ILE A 454 -2.48 -24.25 10.40
N THR A 455 -2.30 -23.30 9.48
CA THR A 455 -1.10 -22.46 9.45
C THR A 455 -1.10 -21.43 10.59
N LEU A 456 -2.25 -20.88 10.97
CA LEU A 456 -2.37 -19.99 12.13
C LEU A 456 -2.02 -20.74 13.42
N PHE A 457 -2.56 -21.96 13.59
CA PHE A 457 -2.24 -22.80 14.75
C PHE A 457 -0.75 -23.15 14.78
N LEU A 458 -0.18 -23.56 13.65
CA LEU A 458 1.23 -23.93 13.54
C LEU A 458 2.15 -22.76 13.91
N PHE A 459 1.93 -21.57 13.35
CA PHE A 459 2.78 -20.40 13.63
C PHE A 459 2.65 -19.97 15.09
N THR A 460 1.43 -19.92 15.61
CA THR A 460 1.18 -19.57 17.01
C THR A 460 1.80 -20.60 17.95
N ALA A 461 1.67 -21.90 17.64
CA ALA A 461 2.26 -22.99 18.45
C ALA A 461 3.80 -22.93 18.46
N ILE A 462 4.43 -22.62 17.31
CA ILE A 462 5.89 -22.45 17.23
C ILE A 462 6.33 -21.29 18.13
N LEU A 463 5.70 -20.11 18.01
CA LEU A 463 6.06 -18.95 18.83
C LEU A 463 5.78 -19.18 20.32
N ALA A 464 4.66 -19.79 20.66
CA ALA A 464 4.34 -20.16 22.03
C ALA A 464 5.32 -21.18 22.61
N PHE A 465 5.72 -22.21 21.84
CA PHE A 465 6.71 -23.19 22.24
C PHE A 465 8.08 -22.56 22.54
N PHE A 466 8.57 -21.68 21.66
CA PHE A 466 9.84 -20.97 21.90
C PHE A 466 9.72 -20.04 23.12
N SER A 467 8.62 -19.31 23.26
CA SER A 467 8.37 -18.44 24.40
C SER A 467 8.39 -19.22 25.72
N TRP A 468 7.70 -20.36 25.75
CA TRP A 468 7.69 -21.25 26.93
C TRP A 468 9.07 -21.85 27.23
N LYS A 469 9.81 -22.29 26.20
CA LYS A 469 11.17 -22.84 26.37
C LYS A 469 12.14 -21.80 26.92
N ILE A 470 12.11 -20.59 26.38
CA ILE A 470 12.96 -19.48 26.84
C ILE A 470 12.61 -19.13 28.29
N TRP A 471 11.30 -19.00 28.58
CA TRP A 471 10.83 -18.74 29.95
C TRP A 471 11.29 -19.80 30.93
N ARG A 472 11.10 -21.08 30.61
CA ARG A 472 11.56 -22.19 31.45
C ARG A 472 13.07 -22.17 31.65
N THR A 473 13.85 -21.93 30.58
CA THR A 473 15.31 -21.85 30.67
C THR A 473 15.75 -20.68 31.56
N ALA A 474 15.15 -19.51 31.41
CA ALA A 474 15.43 -18.33 32.24
C ALA A 474 15.11 -18.59 33.73
N HIS A 475 13.97 -19.24 34.01
CA HIS A 475 13.57 -19.60 35.37
C HIS A 475 14.56 -20.62 36.01
N THR A 476 14.97 -21.65 35.25
CA THR A 476 15.97 -22.61 35.70
C THR A 476 17.32 -21.97 36.00
N LEU A 477 17.81 -21.08 35.11
CA LEU A 477 19.05 -20.35 35.32
C LEU A 477 18.97 -19.47 36.57
N LYS A 478 17.85 -18.76 36.77
CA LYS A 478 17.64 -17.93 37.95
C LYS A 478 17.64 -18.74 39.25
N SER A 479 17.06 -19.95 39.23
CA SER A 479 17.03 -20.83 40.40
C SER A 479 18.40 -21.48 40.72
N MET A 480 19.20 -21.76 39.67
CA MET A 480 20.50 -22.45 39.85
C MET A 480 21.66 -21.48 40.09
N GLN A 481 21.66 -20.32 39.42
CA GLN A 481 22.79 -19.37 39.42
C GLN A 481 22.47 -18.05 40.11
N GLY A 482 21.21 -17.83 40.53
CA GLY A 482 20.76 -16.54 41.09
C GLY A 482 20.63 -15.41 40.10
N ASP A 483 21.14 -15.58 38.87
CA ASP A 483 21.14 -14.58 37.80
C ASP A 483 20.67 -15.18 36.45
N ILE A 484 20.15 -14.34 35.60
CA ILE A 484 19.67 -14.67 34.25
C ILE A 484 20.81 -14.52 33.21
N GLY A 485 22.01 -14.13 33.65
CA GLY A 485 23.18 -13.90 32.79
C GLY A 485 23.50 -15.06 31.86
N GLY A 486 23.30 -16.30 32.29
CA GLY A 486 23.49 -17.49 31.48
C GLY A 486 22.67 -17.55 30.19
N LEU A 487 21.54 -16.82 30.11
CA LEU A 487 20.75 -16.70 28.86
C LEU A 487 21.54 -15.97 27.74
N TYR A 488 22.42 -15.04 28.11
CA TYR A 488 23.24 -14.24 27.19
C TYR A 488 24.68 -14.76 27.06
N ASP A 489 25.21 -15.39 28.08
CA ASP A 489 26.61 -15.80 28.19
C ASP A 489 26.85 -17.25 27.74
N ASP A 490 25.84 -18.15 27.87
CA ASP A 490 25.94 -19.54 27.39
C ASP A 490 25.74 -19.62 25.87
N LYS A 491 26.80 -20.02 25.16
CA LYS A 491 26.82 -20.16 23.71
C LYS A 491 25.76 -21.14 23.20
N SER A 492 25.48 -22.22 23.93
CA SER A 492 24.53 -23.25 23.50
C SER A 492 23.08 -22.75 23.55
N ILE A 493 22.75 -21.93 24.54
CA ILE A 493 21.46 -21.30 24.73
C ILE A 493 21.30 -20.14 23.74
N TRP A 494 22.34 -19.29 23.63
CA TRP A 494 22.37 -18.15 22.72
C TRP A 494 22.12 -18.53 21.26
N VAL A 495 22.81 -19.52 20.73
CA VAL A 495 22.63 -19.96 19.35
C VAL A 495 21.22 -20.45 19.07
N LYS A 496 20.53 -21.02 20.05
CA LYS A 496 19.18 -21.55 19.87
C LYS A 496 18.07 -20.48 19.98
N TYR A 497 18.21 -19.53 20.90
CA TYR A 497 17.09 -18.68 21.33
C TYR A 497 17.34 -17.18 21.18
N SER A 498 18.55 -16.72 20.88
CA SER A 498 18.90 -15.30 20.81
C SER A 498 18.00 -14.48 19.87
N LEU A 499 17.46 -15.11 18.82
CA LEU A 499 16.55 -14.46 17.84
C LEU A 499 15.44 -13.64 18.51
N PHE A 500 14.95 -14.09 19.65
CA PHE A 500 13.80 -13.46 20.33
C PHE A 500 14.21 -12.32 21.26
N TYR A 501 15.40 -12.38 21.87
CA TYR A 501 15.78 -11.45 22.93
C TYR A 501 17.12 -10.72 22.72
N GLU A 502 17.85 -11.03 21.65
CA GLU A 502 19.19 -10.41 21.41
C GLU A 502 19.19 -8.89 21.31
N SER A 503 18.05 -8.29 20.90
CA SER A 503 17.90 -6.84 20.80
C SER A 503 17.63 -6.16 22.13
N TYR A 504 17.28 -6.93 23.17
CA TYR A 504 16.86 -6.40 24.47
C TYR A 504 17.95 -6.52 25.53
N ARG A 505 17.86 -5.65 26.54
CA ARG A 505 18.75 -5.70 27.72
C ARG A 505 18.44 -6.96 28.57
N ARG A 506 19.41 -7.42 29.32
CA ARG A 506 19.28 -8.60 30.20
C ARG A 506 18.07 -8.54 31.13
N ASN A 507 17.76 -7.38 31.71
CA ASN A 507 16.63 -7.21 32.63
C ASN A 507 15.26 -7.22 31.93
N TYR A 508 15.22 -7.01 30.60
CA TYR A 508 13.99 -6.89 29.82
C TYR A 508 13.88 -7.95 28.72
N TRP A 509 14.56 -9.08 28.88
CA TRP A 509 14.54 -10.20 27.93
C TRP A 509 13.14 -10.68 27.58
N TRP A 510 12.20 -10.57 28.51
CA TRP A 510 10.81 -11.05 28.40
C TRP A 510 9.92 -10.18 27.48
N ILE A 511 10.36 -9.01 27.06
CA ILE A 511 9.57 -8.05 26.23
C ILE A 511 9.16 -8.62 24.90
N PHE A 512 9.86 -9.62 24.37
CA PHE A 512 9.43 -10.29 23.14
C PHE A 512 8.05 -10.95 23.27
N VAL A 513 7.64 -11.40 24.46
CA VAL A 513 6.32 -12.01 24.69
C VAL A 513 5.19 -10.98 24.51
N PRO A 514 5.18 -9.83 25.21
CA PRO A 514 4.23 -8.75 24.91
C PRO A 514 4.24 -8.30 23.45
N THR A 515 5.40 -8.30 22.78
CA THR A 515 5.49 -7.94 21.35
C THR A 515 4.74 -8.96 20.48
N ILE A 516 4.86 -10.25 20.75
CA ILE A 516 4.08 -11.29 20.03
C ILE A 516 2.58 -11.11 20.30
N VAL A 517 2.19 -10.86 21.55
CA VAL A 517 0.77 -10.61 21.92
C VAL A 517 0.25 -9.35 21.24
N TYR A 518 1.04 -8.28 21.19
CA TYR A 518 0.70 -7.05 20.47
C TYR A 518 0.42 -7.32 18.98
N MET A 519 1.29 -8.08 18.30
CA MET A 519 1.10 -8.42 16.88
C MET A 519 -0.17 -9.26 16.68
N PHE A 520 -0.42 -10.23 17.55
CA PHE A 520 -1.63 -11.05 17.53
C PHE A 520 -2.89 -10.20 17.72
N ALA A 521 -2.93 -9.38 18.77
CA ALA A 521 -4.07 -8.53 19.09
C ALA A 521 -4.36 -7.54 17.96
N LYS A 522 -3.31 -6.93 17.39
CA LYS A 522 -3.43 -5.98 16.29
C LYS A 522 -4.06 -6.62 15.05
N GLY A 523 -3.55 -7.78 14.61
CA GLY A 523 -4.10 -8.50 13.47
C GLY A 523 -5.54 -8.98 13.70
N THR A 524 -5.82 -9.50 14.90
CA THR A 524 -7.14 -10.00 15.30
C THR A 524 -8.18 -8.88 15.30
N CYS A 525 -7.89 -7.76 15.95
CA CYS A 525 -8.83 -6.62 16.02
C CYS A 525 -9.15 -6.07 14.63
N LEU A 526 -8.14 -5.96 13.76
CA LEU A 526 -8.33 -5.44 12.41
C LEU A 526 -9.24 -6.34 11.57
N ALA A 527 -9.06 -7.66 11.63
CA ALA A 527 -9.84 -8.59 10.83
C ALA A 527 -11.20 -8.96 11.45
N ALA A 528 -11.26 -9.13 12.78
CA ALA A 528 -12.50 -9.55 13.45
C ALA A 528 -13.55 -8.44 13.53
N ALA A 529 -13.13 -7.17 13.55
CA ALA A 529 -14.02 -6.02 13.55
C ALA A 529 -14.16 -5.38 12.15
N ASP A 530 -13.85 -6.13 11.07
CA ASP A 530 -14.03 -5.63 9.70
C ASP A 530 -15.49 -5.19 9.46
N GLY A 531 -15.69 -4.05 8.81
CA GLY A 531 -16.98 -3.39 8.67
C GLY A 531 -17.38 -2.45 9.82
N HIS A 532 -16.64 -2.41 10.94
CA HIS A 532 -16.93 -1.56 12.09
C HIS A 532 -15.76 -0.62 12.38
N GLY A 533 -15.64 0.47 11.61
CA GLY A 533 -14.51 1.40 11.62
C GLY A 533 -14.19 1.99 12.98
N MET A 534 -15.21 2.39 13.76
CA MET A 534 -15.03 2.92 15.11
C MET A 534 -14.39 1.89 16.06
N VAL A 535 -14.93 0.68 16.08
CA VAL A 535 -14.41 -0.41 16.95
C VAL A 535 -12.97 -0.74 16.59
N GLN A 536 -12.67 -0.89 15.28
CA GLN A 536 -11.30 -1.14 14.80
C GLN A 536 -10.34 -0.05 15.25
N THR A 537 -10.70 1.21 15.03
CA THR A 537 -9.80 2.35 15.29
C THR A 537 -9.55 2.55 16.77
N ILE A 538 -10.58 2.43 17.62
CA ILE A 538 -10.44 2.53 19.08
C ILE A 538 -9.60 1.37 19.61
N ALA A 539 -9.87 0.13 19.18
CA ALA A 539 -9.09 -1.03 19.59
C ALA A 539 -7.61 -0.90 19.18
N GLN A 540 -7.34 -0.44 17.95
CA GLN A 540 -5.98 -0.17 17.50
C GLN A 540 -5.30 0.92 18.35
N LEU A 541 -6.01 2.01 18.69
CA LEU A 541 -5.48 3.06 19.54
C LEU A 541 -5.08 2.55 20.92
N ILE A 542 -5.91 1.71 21.52
CA ILE A 542 -5.63 1.10 22.83
C ILE A 542 -4.39 0.20 22.73
N ILE A 543 -4.31 -0.66 21.71
CA ILE A 543 -3.19 -1.60 21.50
C ILE A 543 -1.88 -0.82 21.27
N GLU A 544 -1.90 0.19 20.41
CA GLU A 544 -0.72 1.03 20.13
C GLU A 544 -0.30 1.86 21.37
N GLY A 545 -1.30 2.37 22.13
CA GLY A 545 -1.07 3.12 23.37
C GLY A 545 -0.43 2.27 24.46
N ILE A 546 -0.91 1.04 24.67
CA ILE A 546 -0.34 0.11 25.66
C ILE A 546 1.12 -0.21 25.28
N MET A 547 1.40 -0.46 24.00
CA MET A 547 2.75 -0.73 23.54
C MET A 547 3.68 0.48 23.71
N LEU A 548 3.17 1.69 23.46
CA LEU A 548 3.92 2.94 23.70
C LEU A 548 4.29 3.10 25.18
N ILE A 549 3.31 2.91 26.07
CA ILE A 549 3.54 2.98 27.53
C ILE A 549 4.60 1.96 27.95
N LEU A 550 4.49 0.72 27.45
CA LEU A 550 5.46 -0.33 27.73
C LEU A 550 6.88 0.05 27.29
N LEU A 551 7.04 0.61 26.09
CA LEU A 551 8.35 1.04 25.56
C LEU A 551 8.93 2.24 26.31
N LEU A 552 8.10 3.21 26.71
CA LEU A 552 8.53 4.38 27.48
C LEU A 552 9.00 3.98 28.88
N TRP A 553 8.28 3.05 29.53
CA TRP A 553 8.59 2.56 30.87
C TRP A 553 9.82 1.68 30.89
N SER A 554 9.91 0.68 30.00
CA SER A 554 10.96 -0.33 30.04
C SER A 554 12.26 0.11 29.36
N ARG A 555 12.17 0.88 28.26
CA ARG A 555 13.31 1.23 27.38
C ARG A 555 14.20 0.01 27.12
N PRO A 556 13.64 -1.05 26.52
CA PRO A 556 14.19 -2.40 26.61
C PRO A 556 15.44 -2.61 25.75
N TYR A 557 15.64 -1.80 24.72
CA TYR A 557 16.74 -1.99 23.77
C TYR A 557 18.10 -1.71 24.40
N GLU A 558 19.10 -2.49 24.04
CA GLU A 558 20.46 -2.38 24.58
C GLU A 558 21.11 -1.02 24.25
N ARG A 559 20.90 -0.55 23.00
CA ARG A 559 21.42 0.74 22.54
C ARG A 559 20.43 1.87 22.78
N ARG A 560 20.95 3.05 23.17
CA ARG A 560 20.12 4.26 23.30
C ARG A 560 19.43 4.65 22.00
N SER A 561 20.15 4.54 20.85
CA SER A 561 19.57 4.81 19.52
C SER A 561 18.39 3.89 19.20
N GLY A 562 18.47 2.61 19.51
CA GLY A 562 17.37 1.67 19.33
C GLY A 562 16.14 2.05 20.16
N ASN A 563 16.32 2.44 21.44
CA ASN A 563 15.21 2.91 22.25
C ASN A 563 14.55 4.16 21.65
N VAL A 564 15.36 5.16 21.25
CA VAL A 564 14.83 6.41 20.67
C VAL A 564 14.06 6.14 19.37
N ILE A 565 14.63 5.37 18.45
CA ILE A 565 14.03 5.08 17.15
C ILE A 565 12.71 4.31 17.32
N ASN A 566 12.70 3.25 18.15
CA ASN A 566 11.47 2.46 18.37
C ASN A 566 10.39 3.25 19.10
N ILE A 567 10.75 4.13 20.04
CA ILE A 567 9.79 5.04 20.68
C ILE A 567 9.22 6.03 19.65
N ILE A 568 10.05 6.64 18.80
CA ILE A 568 9.58 7.55 17.73
C ILE A 568 8.63 6.82 16.78
N ILE A 569 9.00 5.63 16.30
CA ILE A 569 8.12 4.83 15.44
C ILE A 569 6.78 4.58 16.14
N GLN A 570 6.80 4.22 17.43
CA GLN A 570 5.58 3.92 18.17
C GLN A 570 4.73 5.18 18.42
N VAL A 571 5.33 6.32 18.70
CA VAL A 571 4.63 7.61 18.82
C VAL A 571 3.94 7.97 17.51
N VAL A 572 4.64 7.82 16.38
CA VAL A 572 4.03 8.11 15.06
C VAL A 572 2.91 7.11 14.73
N ARG A 573 3.02 5.84 15.16
CA ARG A 573 1.91 4.87 15.02
C ARG A 573 0.67 5.31 15.80
N VAL A 574 0.82 5.69 17.06
CA VAL A 574 -0.29 6.21 17.87
C VAL A 574 -0.88 7.46 17.22
N LEU A 575 -0.05 8.41 16.81
CA LEU A 575 -0.49 9.63 16.14
C LEU A 575 -1.22 9.31 14.82
N SER A 576 -0.74 8.35 14.05
CA SER A 576 -1.40 7.90 12.83
C SER A 576 -2.82 7.38 13.11
N VAL A 577 -3.00 6.56 14.15
CA VAL A 577 -4.32 6.05 14.52
C VAL A 577 -5.23 7.16 15.03
N VAL A 578 -4.69 8.15 15.76
CA VAL A 578 -5.44 9.36 16.19
C VAL A 578 -5.91 10.16 14.97
N CYS A 579 -5.06 10.35 13.96
CA CYS A 579 -5.48 10.98 12.71
C CYS A 579 -6.56 10.16 11.97
N ILE A 580 -6.47 8.83 12.00
CA ILE A 580 -7.45 7.95 11.35
C ILE A 580 -8.82 8.00 12.05
N LEU A 581 -8.90 8.33 13.34
CA LEU A 581 -10.18 8.58 14.03
C LEU A 581 -11.01 9.66 13.34
N VAL A 582 -10.37 10.65 12.70
CA VAL A 582 -11.06 11.71 11.95
C VAL A 582 -11.83 11.15 10.75
N PHE A 583 -11.44 9.98 10.24
CA PHE A 583 -12.07 9.33 9.08
C PHE A 583 -13.22 8.40 9.47
N VAL A 584 -13.47 8.22 10.75
CA VAL A 584 -14.56 7.40 11.25
C VAL A 584 -15.90 8.09 10.95
N GLU A 585 -16.79 7.38 10.28
CA GLU A 585 -18.05 7.94 9.75
C GLU A 585 -18.98 8.48 10.86
N GLU A 586 -19.02 7.76 11.99
CA GLU A 586 -19.89 8.09 13.13
C GLU A 586 -19.61 9.47 13.74
N PHE A 587 -18.44 10.06 13.51
CA PHE A 587 -18.13 11.41 13.98
C PHE A 587 -18.67 12.52 13.06
N GLY A 588 -19.14 12.22 11.86
CA GLY A 588 -19.71 13.19 10.92
C GLY A 588 -18.79 14.35 10.56
N ILE A 589 -17.47 14.12 10.54
CA ILE A 589 -16.47 15.17 10.29
C ILE A 589 -16.49 15.57 8.81
N ALA A 590 -16.49 16.89 8.55
CA ALA A 590 -16.50 17.42 7.21
C ALA A 590 -15.36 16.86 6.32
N GLN A 591 -15.67 16.54 5.07
CA GLN A 591 -14.74 15.93 4.11
C GLN A 591 -13.48 16.78 3.89
N THR A 592 -13.58 18.10 3.97
CA THR A 592 -12.42 19.02 3.93
C THR A 592 -11.43 18.73 5.05
N THR A 593 -11.92 18.57 6.29
CA THR A 593 -11.09 18.25 7.45
C THR A 593 -10.48 16.87 7.33
N GLN A 594 -11.23 15.89 6.81
CA GLN A 594 -10.71 14.55 6.54
C GLN A 594 -9.55 14.61 5.52
N THR A 595 -9.72 15.34 4.42
CA THR A 595 -8.68 15.47 3.40
C THR A 595 -7.42 16.16 3.92
N VAL A 596 -7.57 17.26 4.67
CA VAL A 596 -6.41 17.95 5.29
C VAL A 596 -5.68 17.01 6.25
N THR A 597 -6.43 16.29 7.08
CA THR A 597 -5.85 15.30 8.02
C THR A 597 -5.14 14.17 7.26
N GLY A 598 -5.69 13.70 6.14
CA GLY A 598 -5.07 12.72 5.27
C GLY A 598 -3.72 13.18 4.72
N VAL A 599 -3.64 14.42 4.22
CA VAL A 599 -2.38 15.02 3.74
C VAL A 599 -1.36 15.17 4.87
N VAL A 600 -1.78 15.63 6.04
CA VAL A 600 -0.90 15.72 7.24
C VAL A 600 -0.38 14.34 7.63
N LEU A 601 -1.23 13.32 7.62
CA LEU A 601 -0.84 11.95 7.93
C LEU A 601 0.19 11.40 6.93
N ILE A 602 0.00 11.64 5.64
CA ILE A 602 0.98 11.30 4.59
C ILE A 602 2.31 12.01 4.83
N ALA A 603 2.29 13.30 5.15
CA ALA A 603 3.49 14.08 5.40
C ALA A 603 4.28 13.54 6.61
N VAL A 604 3.61 13.24 7.71
CA VAL A 604 4.23 12.66 8.92
C VAL A 604 4.83 11.28 8.65
N GLN A 605 4.09 10.41 7.97
CA GLN A 605 4.56 9.06 7.64
C GLN A 605 5.73 9.08 6.65
N SER A 606 5.68 9.95 5.65
CA SER A 606 6.75 10.14 4.67
C SER A 606 8.02 10.75 5.31
N ALA A 607 7.86 11.72 6.20
CA ALA A 607 8.97 12.31 6.94
C ALA A 607 9.69 11.27 7.81
N LEU A 608 8.95 10.44 8.54
CA LEU A 608 9.56 9.36 9.32
C LEU A 608 10.26 8.33 8.41
N THR A 609 9.64 7.95 7.30
CA THR A 609 10.26 7.06 6.31
C THR A 609 11.57 7.62 5.78
N GLY A 610 11.61 8.92 5.47
CA GLY A 610 12.82 9.64 5.04
C GLY A 610 13.91 9.64 6.13
N ILE A 611 13.53 9.89 7.38
CA ILE A 611 14.45 9.83 8.52
C ILE A 611 15.04 8.42 8.68
N LEU A 612 14.22 7.38 8.63
CA LEU A 612 14.68 5.99 8.73
C LEU A 612 15.63 5.63 7.57
N ALA A 613 15.33 6.08 6.35
CA ALA A 613 16.19 5.87 5.18
C ALA A 613 17.56 6.58 5.33
N ILE A 614 17.56 7.83 5.78
CA ILE A 614 18.80 8.59 6.03
C ILE A 614 19.64 7.90 7.12
N LEU A 615 19.03 7.49 8.24
CA LEU A 615 19.73 6.79 9.32
C LEU A 615 20.31 5.45 8.84
N LEU A 616 19.58 4.73 7.98
CA LEU A 616 20.02 3.48 7.39
C LEU A 616 21.26 3.70 6.51
N ILE A 617 21.23 4.69 5.61
CA ILE A 617 22.35 5.04 4.72
C ILE A 617 23.56 5.51 5.56
N TRP A 618 23.32 6.32 6.59
CA TRP A 618 24.36 6.79 7.52
C TRP A 618 25.05 5.62 8.23
N ASN A 619 24.26 4.69 8.75
CA ASN A 619 24.78 3.49 9.41
C ASN A 619 25.52 2.58 8.43
N ALA A 620 25.04 2.45 7.20
CA ALA A 620 25.74 1.72 6.12
C ALA A 620 27.09 2.36 5.82
N GLY A 621 27.14 3.68 5.69
CA GLY A 621 28.39 4.45 5.47
C GLY A 621 29.40 4.25 6.60
N ILE A 622 28.94 4.33 7.86
CA ILE A 622 29.81 4.09 9.04
C ILE A 622 30.32 2.64 9.05
N ALA A 623 29.48 1.65 8.76
CA ALA A 623 29.88 0.23 8.71
C ALA A 623 30.92 -0.03 7.63
N CYS A 624 30.81 0.62 6.46
CA CYS A 624 31.78 0.50 5.37
C CYS A 624 33.10 1.27 5.62
N CYS A 625 33.03 2.41 6.33
CA CYS A 625 34.20 3.30 6.53
C CYS A 625 34.98 3.03 7.82
N LYS A 626 34.33 2.53 8.87
CA LYS A 626 35.03 2.14 10.11
C LYS A 626 35.77 0.84 9.90
N GLN A 627 37.08 0.91 9.81
CA GLN A 627 37.93 -0.27 9.94
C GLN A 627 37.63 -0.95 11.27
N ASN A 628 37.43 -2.25 11.21
CA ASN A 628 37.09 -3.10 12.34
C ASN A 628 38.12 -2.84 13.49
N PRO A 629 37.73 -2.37 14.68
CA PRO A 629 38.66 -2.02 15.76
C PRO A 629 39.56 -3.19 16.17
N HIS A 630 39.13 -4.42 15.92
CA HIS A 630 39.93 -5.63 16.12
C HIS A 630 41.07 -5.76 15.10
N VAL A 631 40.88 -5.28 13.86
CA VAL A 631 41.96 -5.24 12.86
C VAL A 631 42.98 -4.17 13.24
N LYS A 632 42.54 -3.06 13.81
CA LYS A 632 43.40 -1.99 14.33
C LYS A 632 44.24 -2.49 15.51
N ARG A 633 43.62 -3.15 16.50
CA ARG A 633 44.33 -3.77 17.63
C ARG A 633 45.31 -4.86 17.20
N ARG A 634 44.98 -5.71 16.25
CA ARG A 634 45.94 -6.71 15.70
C ARG A 634 47.10 -6.06 14.99
N LYS A 635 46.88 -4.97 14.24
CA LYS A 635 47.95 -4.20 13.59
C LYS A 635 48.81 -3.48 14.62
N GLU A 636 48.24 -3.03 15.72
CA GLU A 636 48.98 -2.40 16.84
C GLU A 636 49.78 -3.44 17.62
N MET A 637 49.23 -4.63 17.92
CA MET A 637 49.96 -5.73 18.55
C MET A 637 51.04 -6.34 17.63
N GLY A 638 50.83 -6.39 16.31
CA GLY A 638 51.84 -6.84 15.37
C GLY A 638 52.92 -5.82 15.01
N LYS A 639 52.82 -4.58 15.52
CA LYS A 639 53.87 -3.55 15.44
C LYS A 639 54.70 -3.44 16.72
N SER A 640 54.32 -4.12 17.80
CA SER A 640 55.02 -4.18 19.08
C SER A 640 55.86 -5.45 19.22
N PHE A 641 55.98 -6.24 18.19
CA PHE A 641 56.96 -7.29 17.98
C PHE A 641 57.79 -6.94 16.72
#